data_58c3a3418ab7a40505c8e1b7e63b559a
#
_entry.id   58c3a3418ab7a40505c8e1b7e63b559a
#
_cell.length_a   1.000
_cell.length_b   1.000
_cell.length_c   1.000
_cell.angle_alpha   90.00
_cell.angle_beta   90.00
_cell.angle_gamma   90.00
#
_symmetry.space_group_name_H-M   'P 1'
#
loop_
_entity.id
_entity.type
_entity.pdbx_description
1 polymer ?
#
loop_
_entity_poly.entity_id
_entity_poly.type
_entity_poly.pdbx_seq_one_letter_code
_entity_poly.pdbx_strand_id
1 'polypeptide(L)'
;MYERQNYRLMFWRDGVISYRRFFSVNGLAGIRQEDPLIFEHTHRTLRQLIAEDLIDGVRVDHPDGLADPFTYLNRLRDLIGEDRWLVAEKILGVTEPLDPRLAVDGTTGYDALRELDGIFVSREAEDSMSMLSLQQSGSTWDEAAIAAAEHTLKRDVAQSELAAEIRRLTRAIRRDNFSTAGADVSDEDLERTVIDLVAAMPVYRADYISLSRQTSTIVADMVRRFPSRRAALDLISAAFLANGEAKTRFAQVCGAVMAKGVEDTLFYRACRLVALQEVGGAPGRFGVSAAEFHLLQQERAMLWPHAMTTLTTHDTKRSEDTRARIIEITERHKDFVELAQQVSALVPAPDDATAHFLLQNVIGVWPVDGGTTDAVRDRLQDYAVKAVREAGVHTSWFDNDTHFEKAVTDWVDALIEGPASSMIDDFVREIHRGAVQVSLGRKMLQLIGPGIPDTYQGQEFVDLSLVDPDNRRFVDYVNRAQALDQFKESALSGRIHGELLQARDAATAEGHPGLYPHLEEIADRAKQAVVHEGVYLRRQHPDVFLSGDYQAVFAVGEAASHLIGMARGVSGLDVIALATRRPLLLEDRGGWGETTVTLPEGRWTDRLTGKAFEGTVAVREVLDLLPTALLVADHVEV
;
A
#
# COMPACT_ATOMS: atom_id res chain seq x y z
N MET A 1 -31.84 -29.18 22.42
CA MET A 1 -30.43 -29.21 21.94
C MET A 1 -29.69 -27.95 22.34
N TYR A 2 -30.16 -26.74 22.02
CA TYR A 2 -29.50 -25.45 22.34
C TYR A 2 -29.31 -25.22 23.85
N GLU A 3 -30.24 -25.61 24.70
CA GLU A 3 -30.15 -25.46 26.16
C GLU A 3 -29.01 -26.27 26.82
N ARG A 4 -28.46 -27.25 26.11
CA ARG A 4 -27.40 -28.14 26.61
C ARG A 4 -26.01 -27.77 26.05
N GLN A 5 -25.91 -26.68 25.30
CA GLN A 5 -24.64 -26.24 24.76
C GLN A 5 -23.90 -25.35 25.76
N ASN A 6 -22.58 -25.28 25.60
CA ASN A 6 -21.71 -24.37 26.38
C ASN A 6 -21.75 -22.94 25.86
N TYR A 7 -22.68 -22.60 24.94
CA TYR A 7 -22.85 -21.28 24.37
C TYR A 7 -24.33 -20.92 24.30
N ARG A 8 -24.61 -19.60 24.22
CA ARG A 8 -25.91 -19.04 23.88
C ARG A 8 -25.83 -18.32 22.55
N LEU A 9 -26.84 -18.54 21.70
CA LEU A 9 -27.01 -17.70 20.52
C LEU A 9 -27.53 -16.33 20.97
N MET A 10 -26.84 -15.28 20.59
CA MET A 10 -27.20 -13.90 20.87
C MET A 10 -27.28 -13.15 19.55
N PHE A 11 -28.08 -12.10 19.47
CA PHE A 11 -28.04 -11.21 18.33
C PHE A 11 -26.68 -10.48 18.32
N TRP A 12 -26.01 -10.47 17.19
CA TRP A 12 -24.62 -9.97 17.11
C TRP A 12 -24.48 -8.48 17.48
N ARG A 13 -25.56 -7.67 17.30
CA ARG A 13 -25.61 -6.25 17.71
C ARG A 13 -25.87 -6.05 19.21
N ASP A 14 -26.20 -7.08 19.98
CA ASP A 14 -26.50 -6.93 21.41
C ASP A 14 -25.27 -6.56 22.26
N GLY A 15 -24.08 -6.53 21.66
CA GLY A 15 -22.86 -6.12 22.33
C GLY A 15 -22.42 -7.05 23.46
N VAL A 16 -22.83 -8.33 23.43
CA VAL A 16 -22.47 -9.36 24.40
C VAL A 16 -21.78 -10.52 23.69
N ILE A 17 -20.46 -10.44 23.57
CA ILE A 17 -19.63 -11.50 23.00
C ILE A 17 -18.63 -11.96 24.06
N SER A 18 -18.52 -13.27 24.30
CA SER A 18 -17.68 -13.86 25.35
C SER A 18 -16.30 -14.31 24.87
N TYR A 19 -16.03 -14.25 23.56
CA TYR A 19 -14.75 -14.58 22.93
C TYR A 19 -14.18 -13.35 22.21
N ARG A 20 -12.90 -13.39 21.84
CA ARG A 20 -12.28 -12.40 20.97
C ARG A 20 -12.55 -12.78 19.51
N ARG A 21 -13.00 -11.83 18.71
CA ARG A 21 -13.17 -11.99 17.27
C ARG A 21 -11.91 -11.55 16.53
N PHE A 22 -11.71 -12.03 15.33
CA PHE A 22 -10.83 -11.41 14.35
C PHE A 22 -11.61 -10.20 13.77
N PHE A 23 -11.15 -9.01 14.09
CA PHE A 23 -11.89 -7.75 13.84
C PHE A 23 -13.36 -7.84 14.31
N SER A 24 -14.32 -7.67 13.39
CA SER A 24 -15.77 -7.77 13.67
C SER A 24 -16.39 -9.10 13.18
N VAL A 25 -15.58 -10.06 12.70
CA VAL A 25 -16.06 -11.31 12.08
C VAL A 25 -16.46 -12.32 13.14
N ASN A 26 -17.77 -12.54 13.30
CA ASN A 26 -18.33 -13.45 14.32
C ASN A 26 -17.91 -14.91 14.19
N GLY A 27 -17.63 -15.38 12.98
CA GLY A 27 -17.21 -16.76 12.70
C GLY A 27 -15.74 -17.05 13.01
N LEU A 28 -14.93 -16.02 13.30
CA LEU A 28 -13.49 -16.16 13.52
C LEU A 28 -13.14 -15.83 14.98
N ALA A 29 -13.02 -16.88 15.80
CA ALA A 29 -12.63 -16.75 17.20
C ALA A 29 -11.11 -16.71 17.34
N GLY A 30 -10.60 -15.70 18.04
CA GLY A 30 -9.17 -15.55 18.34
C GLY A 30 -8.67 -16.63 19.29
N ILE A 31 -7.58 -17.29 18.92
CA ILE A 31 -6.91 -18.32 19.72
C ILE A 31 -5.95 -17.65 20.72
N ARG A 32 -5.81 -18.27 21.91
CA ARG A 32 -4.94 -17.77 23.00
C ARG A 32 -3.49 -18.23 22.78
N GLN A 33 -2.80 -17.59 21.85
CA GLN A 33 -1.40 -17.94 21.52
C GLN A 33 -0.41 -17.66 22.66
N GLU A 34 -0.79 -16.86 23.64
CA GLU A 34 -0.02 -16.63 24.87
C GLU A 34 0.08 -17.87 25.76
N ASP A 35 -0.88 -18.83 25.65
CA ASP A 35 -0.84 -20.10 26.36
C ASP A 35 0.19 -21.05 25.71
N PRO A 36 1.21 -21.54 26.45
CA PRO A 36 2.25 -22.40 25.89
C PRO A 36 1.72 -23.70 25.27
N LEU A 37 0.68 -24.32 25.84
CA LEU A 37 0.12 -25.56 25.30
C LEU A 37 -0.60 -25.31 23.99
N ILE A 38 -1.30 -24.18 23.87
CA ILE A 38 -1.98 -23.80 22.64
C ILE A 38 -0.95 -23.45 21.56
N PHE A 39 0.09 -22.70 21.90
CA PHE A 39 1.19 -22.41 20.98
C PHE A 39 1.82 -23.70 20.43
N GLU A 40 2.20 -24.64 21.29
CA GLU A 40 2.76 -25.93 20.85
C GLU A 40 1.81 -26.71 19.94
N HIS A 41 0.51 -26.69 20.24
CA HIS A 41 -0.47 -27.41 19.44
C HIS A 41 -0.69 -26.78 18.07
N THR A 42 -0.79 -25.46 17.98
CA THR A 42 -1.05 -24.74 16.73
C THR A 42 0.17 -24.72 15.81
N HIS A 43 1.40 -24.77 16.36
CA HIS A 43 2.65 -24.74 15.59
C HIS A 43 3.22 -26.14 15.31
N ARG A 44 2.47 -27.23 15.59
CA ARG A 44 2.96 -28.60 15.38
C ARG A 44 3.35 -28.87 13.92
N THR A 45 2.52 -28.45 12.96
CA THR A 45 2.81 -28.61 11.53
C THR A 45 4.03 -27.77 11.12
N LEU A 46 4.12 -26.52 11.59
CA LEU A 46 5.27 -25.66 11.34
C LEU A 46 6.56 -26.31 11.86
N ARG A 47 6.54 -26.85 13.08
CA ARG A 47 7.68 -27.58 13.66
C ARG A 47 8.12 -28.76 12.80
N GLN A 48 7.18 -29.51 12.23
CA GLN A 48 7.49 -30.61 11.32
C GLN A 48 8.15 -30.11 10.04
N LEU A 49 7.60 -29.06 9.39
CA LEU A 49 8.17 -28.47 8.18
C LEU A 49 9.60 -27.97 8.39
N ILE A 50 9.86 -27.38 9.56
CA ILE A 50 11.20 -26.94 9.97
C ILE A 50 12.14 -28.13 10.15
N ALA A 51 11.69 -29.18 10.85
CA ALA A 51 12.52 -30.38 11.11
C ALA A 51 12.86 -31.15 9.81
N GLU A 52 12.01 -31.08 8.80
CA GLU A 52 12.21 -31.66 7.48
C GLU A 52 12.91 -30.70 6.50
N ASP A 53 13.29 -29.49 6.94
CA ASP A 53 13.94 -28.42 6.15
C ASP A 53 13.18 -28.06 4.86
N LEU A 54 11.85 -27.92 4.97
CA LEU A 54 10.95 -27.67 3.84
C LEU A 54 10.56 -26.20 3.68
N ILE A 55 10.97 -25.33 4.62
CA ILE A 55 10.64 -23.90 4.59
C ILE A 55 11.86 -23.05 4.96
N ASP A 56 11.99 -21.90 4.30
CA ASP A 56 13.07 -20.93 4.52
C ASP A 56 12.66 -19.76 5.40
N GLY A 57 11.36 -19.55 5.60
CA GLY A 57 10.86 -18.45 6.41
C GLY A 57 9.39 -18.57 6.78
N VAL A 58 8.94 -17.63 7.61
CA VAL A 58 7.56 -17.54 8.11
C VAL A 58 7.06 -16.10 8.02
N ARG A 59 5.82 -15.93 7.55
CA ARG A 59 5.06 -14.69 7.63
C ARG A 59 4.00 -14.82 8.72
N VAL A 60 3.99 -13.89 9.66
CA VAL A 60 2.96 -13.79 10.69
C VAL A 60 1.93 -12.74 10.28
N ASP A 61 0.69 -13.19 10.12
CA ASP A 61 -0.46 -12.34 9.85
C ASP A 61 -0.98 -11.70 11.14
N HIS A 62 -1.33 -10.41 11.05
CA HIS A 62 -1.98 -9.62 12.11
C HIS A 62 -1.42 -9.84 13.54
N PRO A 63 -0.11 -9.70 13.78
CA PRO A 63 0.46 -9.88 15.13
C PRO A 63 -0.07 -8.86 16.15
N ASP A 64 -0.52 -7.68 15.70
CA ASP A 64 -1.11 -6.65 16.55
C ASP A 64 -2.40 -7.11 17.25
N GLY A 65 -3.07 -8.14 16.72
CA GLY A 65 -4.22 -8.78 17.34
C GLY A 65 -3.88 -9.71 18.51
N LEU A 66 -2.62 -10.09 18.71
CA LEU A 66 -2.20 -10.98 19.79
C LEU A 66 -2.29 -10.30 21.16
N ALA A 67 -2.37 -11.11 22.23
CA ALA A 67 -2.31 -10.58 23.58
C ALA A 67 -0.92 -9.97 23.89
N ASP A 68 0.14 -10.68 23.49
CA ASP A 68 1.54 -10.27 23.63
C ASP A 68 2.31 -10.64 22.36
N PRO A 69 2.36 -9.75 21.36
CA PRO A 69 3.11 -9.99 20.12
C PRO A 69 4.60 -10.20 20.36
N PHE A 70 5.16 -9.50 21.33
CA PHE A 70 6.59 -9.57 21.64
C PHE A 70 6.97 -10.99 22.09
N THR A 71 6.30 -11.51 23.10
CA THR A 71 6.55 -12.89 23.59
C THR A 71 6.25 -13.93 22.51
N TYR A 72 5.19 -13.74 21.71
CA TYR A 72 4.84 -14.65 20.63
C TYR A 72 5.94 -14.71 19.57
N LEU A 73 6.40 -13.56 19.08
CA LEU A 73 7.44 -13.50 18.02
C LEU A 73 8.78 -14.04 18.51
N ASN A 74 9.16 -13.80 19.77
CA ASN A 74 10.35 -14.42 20.35
C ASN A 74 10.23 -15.95 20.41
N ARG A 75 9.11 -16.49 20.89
CA ARG A 75 8.88 -17.95 20.88
C ARG A 75 8.90 -18.54 19.47
N LEU A 76 8.39 -17.80 18.50
CA LEU A 76 8.40 -18.23 17.12
C LEU A 76 9.82 -18.19 16.54
N ARG A 77 10.61 -17.17 16.86
CA ARG A 77 12.03 -17.10 16.50
C ARG A 77 12.82 -18.27 17.10
N ASP A 78 12.61 -18.58 18.40
CA ASP A 78 13.20 -19.75 19.05
C ASP A 78 12.83 -21.07 18.34
N LEU A 79 11.59 -21.15 17.83
CA LEU A 79 11.10 -22.33 17.12
C LEU A 79 11.73 -22.50 15.74
N ILE A 80 11.83 -21.42 14.95
CA ILE A 80 12.30 -21.47 13.56
C ILE A 80 13.82 -21.38 13.43
N GLY A 81 14.53 -20.88 14.47
CA GLY A 81 15.95 -20.61 14.47
C GLY A 81 16.31 -19.23 13.92
N GLU A 82 17.55 -18.81 14.12
CA GLU A 82 18.05 -17.48 13.72
C GLU A 82 18.25 -17.33 12.20
N ASP A 83 18.48 -18.44 11.50
CA ASP A 83 18.84 -18.43 10.08
C ASP A 83 17.61 -18.34 9.14
N ARG A 84 16.39 -18.55 9.66
CA ARG A 84 15.17 -18.49 8.85
C ARG A 84 14.54 -17.12 8.88
N TRP A 85 14.03 -16.70 7.73
CA TRP A 85 13.39 -15.41 7.55
C TRP A 85 12.06 -15.32 8.31
N LEU A 86 11.85 -14.24 9.08
CA LEU A 86 10.62 -14.00 9.84
C LEU A 86 10.10 -12.58 9.58
N VAL A 87 9.00 -12.46 8.88
CA VAL A 87 8.34 -11.16 8.65
C VAL A 87 6.99 -11.10 9.32
N ALA A 88 6.62 -9.90 9.76
CA ALA A 88 5.35 -9.62 10.41
C ALA A 88 4.49 -8.68 9.57
N GLU A 89 3.22 -9.03 9.39
CA GLU A 89 2.25 -8.09 8.86
C GLU A 89 1.92 -7.03 9.90
N LYS A 90 2.78 -6.05 9.97
CA LYS A 90 2.64 -4.88 10.83
C LYS A 90 2.45 -3.65 9.98
N ILE A 91 1.26 -3.05 10.07
CA ILE A 91 0.95 -1.81 9.39
C ILE A 91 1.52 -0.65 10.21
N LEU A 92 2.46 0.08 9.63
CA LEU A 92 3.12 1.21 10.28
C LEU A 92 2.49 2.54 9.87
N GLY A 93 2.15 3.36 10.85
CA GLY A 93 1.85 4.78 10.62
C GLY A 93 3.06 5.51 10.01
N VAL A 94 2.84 6.70 9.42
CA VAL A 94 3.91 7.45 8.72
C VAL A 94 5.14 7.70 9.58
N THR A 95 4.95 7.97 10.86
CA THR A 95 6.04 8.26 11.82
C THR A 95 6.21 7.16 12.87
N GLU A 96 5.57 6.01 12.66
CA GLU A 96 5.65 4.87 13.56
C GLU A 96 6.88 4.02 13.21
N PRO A 97 7.90 3.93 14.09
CA PRO A 97 9.02 3.02 13.87
C PRO A 97 8.61 1.58 14.18
N LEU A 98 9.10 0.63 13.41
CA LEU A 98 9.06 -0.78 13.82
C LEU A 98 9.92 -0.93 15.10
N ASP A 99 9.39 -1.58 16.13
CA ASP A 99 10.12 -1.75 17.40
C ASP A 99 11.31 -2.72 17.19
N PRO A 100 12.56 -2.26 17.37
CA PRO A 100 13.75 -3.06 17.07
C PRO A 100 13.96 -4.25 18.00
N ARG A 101 13.10 -4.42 19.00
CA ARG A 101 13.14 -5.58 19.91
C ARG A 101 12.20 -6.71 19.49
N LEU A 102 11.38 -6.48 18.47
CA LEU A 102 10.63 -7.57 17.86
C LEU A 102 11.61 -8.51 17.16
N ALA A 103 11.50 -9.81 17.45
CA ALA A 103 12.36 -10.82 16.86
C ALA A 103 11.94 -11.15 15.41
N VAL A 104 11.89 -10.13 14.56
CA VAL A 104 11.52 -10.21 13.15
C VAL A 104 12.59 -9.59 12.27
N ASP A 105 12.65 -9.98 11.02
CA ASP A 105 13.53 -9.40 10.01
C ASP A 105 12.93 -8.12 9.36
N GLY A 106 11.64 -7.88 9.58
CA GLY A 106 10.94 -6.69 9.15
C GLY A 106 9.43 -6.87 8.98
N THR A 107 8.81 -5.89 8.33
CA THR A 107 7.39 -5.90 7.96
C THR A 107 7.17 -6.60 6.63
N THR A 108 5.88 -6.77 6.22
CA THR A 108 5.48 -7.26 4.90
C THR A 108 5.48 -6.19 3.80
N GLY A 109 5.95 -4.96 4.10
CA GLY A 109 6.33 -3.97 3.08
C GLY A 109 5.28 -2.95 2.68
N TYR A 110 4.18 -2.77 3.41
CA TYR A 110 3.20 -1.72 3.11
C TYR A 110 3.74 -0.30 3.36
N ASP A 111 4.72 -0.15 4.24
CA ASP A 111 5.48 1.08 4.41
C ASP A 111 6.29 1.41 3.14
N ALA A 112 6.98 0.43 2.56
CA ALA A 112 7.71 0.59 1.30
C ALA A 112 6.78 0.91 0.12
N LEU A 113 5.59 0.29 0.06
CA LEU A 113 4.58 0.57 -0.95
C LEU A 113 4.18 2.04 -0.93
N ARG A 114 3.87 2.60 0.24
CA ARG A 114 3.53 4.02 0.40
C ARG A 114 4.62 4.95 -0.11
N GLU A 115 5.88 4.62 0.15
CA GLU A 115 7.04 5.40 -0.29
C GLU A 115 7.22 5.33 -1.81
N LEU A 116 7.13 4.12 -2.38
CA LEU A 116 7.29 3.85 -3.81
C LEU A 116 6.14 4.43 -4.66
N ASP A 117 4.93 4.48 -4.15
CA ASP A 117 3.84 5.17 -4.82
C ASP A 117 3.99 6.70 -4.71
N GLY A 118 4.28 7.18 -3.50
CA GLY A 118 4.33 8.60 -3.19
C GLY A 118 5.40 9.39 -3.93
N ILE A 119 6.56 8.76 -4.27
CA ILE A 119 7.65 9.45 -4.97
C ILE A 119 7.28 9.81 -6.42
N PHE A 120 6.33 9.11 -7.04
CA PHE A 120 5.88 9.38 -8.41
C PHE A 120 4.71 10.38 -8.49
N VAL A 121 4.04 10.68 -7.39
CA VAL A 121 2.95 11.66 -7.37
C VAL A 121 3.47 13.06 -7.69
N SER A 122 2.83 13.76 -8.64
CA SER A 122 3.12 15.16 -8.94
C SER A 122 2.41 16.08 -7.94
N ARG A 123 3.19 16.72 -7.07
CA ARG A 123 2.66 17.61 -6.04
C ARG A 123 2.00 18.89 -6.59
N GLU A 124 2.27 19.23 -7.84
CA GLU A 124 1.64 20.36 -8.53
C GLU A 124 0.12 20.20 -8.66
N ALA A 125 -0.37 18.96 -8.60
CA ALA A 125 -1.79 18.64 -8.64
C ALA A 125 -2.54 18.83 -7.31
N GLU A 126 -1.83 19.01 -6.19
CA GLU A 126 -2.42 18.95 -4.84
C GLU A 126 -3.60 19.90 -4.67
N ASP A 127 -3.43 21.17 -5.06
CA ASP A 127 -4.46 22.19 -4.89
C ASP A 127 -5.71 21.91 -5.77
N SER A 128 -5.50 21.57 -7.05
CA SER A 128 -6.60 21.31 -7.98
C SER A 128 -7.38 20.05 -7.63
N MET A 129 -6.69 18.98 -7.24
CA MET A 129 -7.31 17.74 -6.78
C MET A 129 -8.08 17.94 -5.46
N SER A 130 -7.54 18.75 -4.53
CA SER A 130 -8.21 19.10 -3.28
C SER A 130 -9.50 19.93 -3.55
N MET A 131 -9.43 20.87 -4.48
CA MET A 131 -10.59 21.69 -4.84
C MET A 131 -11.68 20.90 -5.57
N LEU A 132 -11.29 20.01 -6.49
CA LEU A 132 -12.24 19.10 -7.14
C LEU A 132 -12.91 18.20 -6.11
N SER A 133 -12.12 17.61 -5.23
CA SER A 133 -12.64 16.77 -4.15
C SER A 133 -13.61 17.53 -3.23
N LEU A 134 -13.30 18.78 -2.88
CA LEU A 134 -14.19 19.64 -2.10
C LEU A 134 -15.53 19.87 -2.82
N GLN A 135 -15.51 20.10 -4.13
CA GLN A 135 -16.71 20.30 -4.94
C GLN A 135 -17.58 19.04 -5.00
N GLN A 136 -16.97 17.87 -5.13
CA GLN A 136 -17.67 16.60 -5.31
C GLN A 136 -18.12 15.94 -3.99
N SER A 137 -17.33 16.08 -2.92
CA SER A 137 -17.56 15.36 -1.66
C SER A 137 -17.77 16.26 -0.42
N GLY A 138 -17.62 17.57 -0.58
CA GLY A 138 -17.66 18.51 0.55
C GLY A 138 -16.41 18.48 1.43
N SER A 139 -15.33 17.76 1.03
CA SER A 139 -14.07 17.65 1.77
C SER A 139 -12.86 17.78 0.84
N THR A 140 -11.82 18.47 1.30
CA THR A 140 -10.53 18.55 0.61
C THR A 140 -9.73 17.25 0.73
N TRP A 141 -10.07 16.42 1.68
CA TRP A 141 -9.34 15.20 2.06
C TRP A 141 -7.82 15.43 2.25
N ASP A 142 -7.46 16.64 2.68
CA ASP A 142 -6.11 16.95 3.14
C ASP A 142 -5.83 16.29 4.51
N GLU A 143 -4.64 16.49 5.06
CA GLU A 143 -4.20 15.86 6.30
C GLU A 143 -5.15 16.16 7.47
N ALA A 144 -5.65 17.40 7.58
CA ALA A 144 -6.57 17.79 8.64
C ALA A 144 -7.96 17.16 8.47
N ALA A 145 -8.49 17.13 7.24
CA ALA A 145 -9.77 16.51 6.91
C ALA A 145 -9.73 14.98 7.12
N ILE A 146 -8.65 14.32 6.70
CA ILE A 146 -8.43 12.90 6.95
C ILE A 146 -8.38 12.61 8.45
N ALA A 147 -7.61 13.37 9.24
CA ALA A 147 -7.51 13.15 10.69
C ALA A 147 -8.86 13.34 11.40
N ALA A 148 -9.67 14.30 10.98
CA ALA A 148 -11.01 14.52 11.52
C ALA A 148 -11.98 13.38 11.18
N ALA A 149 -11.96 12.91 9.92
CA ALA A 149 -12.77 11.80 9.46
C ALA A 149 -12.35 10.47 10.13
N GLU A 150 -11.05 10.22 10.23
CA GLU A 150 -10.48 9.06 10.93
C GLU A 150 -10.97 8.99 12.37
N HIS A 151 -10.87 10.09 13.12
CA HIS A 151 -11.35 10.14 14.49
C HIS A 151 -12.86 9.85 14.60
N THR A 152 -13.66 10.40 13.68
CA THR A 152 -15.12 10.18 13.66
C THR A 152 -15.45 8.72 13.38
N LEU A 153 -14.87 8.15 12.32
CA LEU A 153 -15.13 6.78 11.90
C LEU A 153 -14.66 5.74 12.91
N LYS A 154 -13.54 5.97 13.55
CA LYS A 154 -13.07 5.13 14.67
C LYS A 154 -14.06 5.13 15.83
N ARG A 155 -14.64 6.28 16.17
CA ARG A 155 -15.70 6.35 17.17
C ARG A 155 -16.93 5.56 16.76
N ASP A 156 -17.37 5.72 15.52
CA ASP A 156 -18.56 5.04 14.99
C ASP A 156 -18.38 3.51 15.03
N VAL A 157 -17.25 3.00 14.59
CA VAL A 157 -16.91 1.57 14.65
C VAL A 157 -16.84 1.07 16.10
N ALA A 158 -16.24 1.84 17.00
CA ALA A 158 -16.14 1.48 18.42
C ALA A 158 -17.53 1.43 19.10
N GLN A 159 -18.47 2.30 18.67
CA GLN A 159 -19.83 2.35 19.21
C GLN A 159 -20.78 1.31 18.59
N SER A 160 -20.47 0.82 17.38
CA SER A 160 -21.33 -0.08 16.62
C SER A 160 -20.76 -1.51 16.55
N GLU A 161 -19.93 -1.79 15.56
CA GLU A 161 -19.44 -3.14 15.26
C GLU A 161 -18.58 -3.74 16.37
N LEU A 162 -17.79 -2.91 17.06
CA LEU A 162 -16.89 -3.30 18.14
C LEU A 162 -17.40 -2.91 19.54
N ALA A 163 -18.69 -2.60 19.68
CA ALA A 163 -19.28 -2.24 20.97
C ALA A 163 -19.11 -3.34 22.04
N ALA A 164 -19.12 -4.61 21.64
CA ALA A 164 -18.89 -5.72 22.56
C ALA A 164 -17.48 -5.71 23.15
N GLU A 165 -16.49 -5.45 22.32
CA GLU A 165 -15.08 -5.34 22.70
C GLU A 165 -14.84 -4.13 23.60
N ILE A 166 -15.45 -2.98 23.29
CA ILE A 166 -15.41 -1.77 24.12
C ILE A 166 -15.99 -2.05 25.50
N ARG A 167 -17.17 -2.68 25.60
CA ARG A 167 -17.78 -3.02 26.88
C ARG A 167 -16.94 -4.03 27.68
N ARG A 168 -16.28 -4.97 27.01
CA ARG A 168 -15.33 -5.87 27.68
C ARG A 168 -14.11 -5.12 28.21
N LEU A 169 -13.58 -4.17 27.45
CA LEU A 169 -12.49 -3.31 27.88
C LEU A 169 -12.90 -2.45 29.08
N THR A 170 -14.08 -1.80 29.05
CA THR A 170 -14.62 -1.00 30.15
C THR A 170 -14.73 -1.83 31.43
N ARG A 171 -15.26 -3.08 31.34
CA ARG A 171 -15.31 -3.99 32.50
C ARG A 171 -13.92 -4.41 32.99
N ALA A 172 -12.95 -4.63 32.10
CA ALA A 172 -11.58 -4.93 32.48
C ALA A 172 -10.92 -3.75 33.21
N ILE A 173 -11.13 -2.52 32.74
CA ILE A 173 -10.64 -1.30 33.41
C ILE A 173 -11.20 -1.20 34.85
N ARG A 174 -12.49 -1.47 35.05
CA ARG A 174 -13.09 -1.48 36.38
C ARG A 174 -12.47 -2.54 37.29
N ARG A 175 -12.32 -3.75 36.78
CA ARG A 175 -11.77 -4.89 37.54
C ARG A 175 -10.30 -4.70 37.89
N ASP A 176 -9.51 -4.20 36.96
CA ASP A 176 -8.05 -4.11 37.08
C ASP A 176 -7.60 -2.85 37.81
N ASN A 177 -8.53 -1.95 38.13
CA ASN A 177 -8.25 -0.75 38.91
C ASN A 177 -7.98 -1.10 40.39
N PHE A 178 -6.78 -0.82 40.84
CA PHE A 178 -6.34 -1.02 42.24
C PHE A 178 -6.39 0.26 43.10
N SER A 179 -6.88 1.36 42.55
CA SER A 179 -6.94 2.67 43.22
C SER A 179 -8.40 3.10 43.42
N THR A 180 -8.58 4.14 44.25
CA THR A 180 -9.89 4.81 44.40
C THR A 180 -10.16 5.82 43.27
N ALA A 181 -9.22 6.00 42.34
CA ALA A 181 -9.40 6.89 41.19
C ALA A 181 -10.65 6.50 40.41
N GLY A 182 -11.48 7.49 40.12
CA GLY A 182 -12.68 7.31 39.32
C GLY A 182 -13.80 6.46 39.93
N ALA A 183 -13.82 6.28 41.25
CA ALA A 183 -14.89 5.56 41.97
C ALA A 183 -16.29 6.14 41.65
N ASP A 184 -16.38 7.45 41.52
CA ASP A 184 -17.62 8.19 41.24
C ASP A 184 -17.94 8.30 39.73
N VAL A 185 -17.09 7.76 38.85
CA VAL A 185 -17.31 7.82 37.39
C VAL A 185 -18.37 6.78 37.01
N SER A 186 -19.40 7.20 36.29
CA SER A 186 -20.42 6.27 35.76
C SER A 186 -19.83 5.33 34.70
N ASP A 187 -20.46 4.16 34.48
CA ASP A 187 -20.01 3.25 33.41
C ASP A 187 -20.19 3.86 32.03
N GLU A 188 -21.21 4.69 31.84
CA GLU A 188 -21.46 5.40 30.59
C GLU A 188 -20.35 6.45 30.31
N ASP A 189 -19.94 7.22 31.31
CA ASP A 189 -18.86 8.20 31.13
C ASP A 189 -17.50 7.52 30.92
N LEU A 190 -17.29 6.38 31.58
CA LEU A 190 -16.09 5.57 31.37
C LEU A 190 -16.06 5.01 29.96
N GLU A 191 -17.16 4.38 29.51
CA GLU A 191 -17.28 3.81 28.14
C GLU A 191 -17.07 4.90 27.08
N ARG A 192 -17.71 6.05 27.23
CA ARG A 192 -17.52 7.20 26.33
C ARG A 192 -16.07 7.69 26.29
N THR A 193 -15.40 7.75 27.45
CA THR A 193 -14.00 8.16 27.53
C THR A 193 -13.07 7.12 26.91
N VAL A 194 -13.35 5.85 27.07
CA VAL A 194 -12.62 4.72 26.41
C VAL A 194 -12.76 4.82 24.89
N ILE A 195 -13.96 5.04 24.37
CA ILE A 195 -14.21 5.21 22.93
C ILE A 195 -13.38 6.37 22.36
N ASP A 196 -13.41 7.52 23.03
CA ASP A 196 -12.66 8.70 22.57
C ASP A 196 -11.15 8.50 22.67
N LEU A 197 -10.66 7.76 23.66
CA LEU A 197 -9.25 7.42 23.78
C LEU A 197 -8.80 6.45 22.67
N VAL A 198 -9.60 5.43 22.36
CA VAL A 198 -9.35 4.50 21.27
C VAL A 198 -9.34 5.24 19.92
N ALA A 199 -10.32 6.13 19.71
CA ALA A 199 -10.41 6.91 18.47
C ALA A 199 -9.23 7.87 18.28
N ALA A 200 -8.64 8.37 19.37
CA ALA A 200 -7.49 9.27 19.34
C ALA A 200 -6.15 8.56 19.08
N MET A 201 -6.08 7.22 19.11
CA MET A 201 -4.84 6.48 18.85
C MET A 201 -4.47 6.55 17.37
N PRO A 202 -3.27 7.05 16.99
CA PRO A 202 -2.86 7.18 15.59
C PRO A 202 -2.16 5.93 15.03
N VAL A 203 -2.05 4.87 15.82
CA VAL A 203 -1.34 3.62 15.49
C VAL A 203 -2.22 2.41 15.82
N TYR A 204 -1.96 1.30 15.15
CA TYR A 204 -2.70 0.04 15.41
C TYR A 204 -2.52 -0.45 16.84
N ARG A 205 -1.32 -0.29 17.38
CA ARG A 205 -1.01 -0.80 18.72
C ARG A 205 0.03 0.09 19.41
N ALA A 206 -0.35 0.71 20.53
CA ALA A 206 0.46 1.70 21.23
C ALA A 206 1.23 1.16 22.45
N ASP A 207 1.19 -0.15 22.74
CA ASP A 207 1.88 -0.75 23.90
C ASP A 207 3.30 -1.25 23.60
N TYR A 208 3.79 -1.09 22.37
CA TYR A 208 5.21 -1.26 22.04
C TYR A 208 6.06 -0.22 22.78
N ILE A 209 7.26 -0.61 23.21
CA ILE A 209 8.11 0.30 24.02
C ILE A 209 8.61 1.48 23.18
N SER A 210 8.85 1.28 21.86
CA SER A 210 9.14 2.38 20.93
C SER A 210 8.05 3.47 20.94
N LEU A 211 6.81 3.10 21.29
CA LEU A 211 5.64 3.97 21.36
C LEU A 211 5.20 4.32 22.80
N SER A 212 6.05 4.07 23.79
CA SER A 212 5.71 4.18 25.23
C SER A 212 5.15 5.55 25.64
N ARG A 213 5.49 6.62 24.93
CA ARG A 213 4.97 7.97 25.19
C ARG A 213 3.64 8.27 24.49
N GLN A 214 3.22 7.48 23.52
CA GLN A 214 2.05 7.79 22.69
C GLN A 214 0.77 7.89 23.51
N THR A 215 0.44 6.85 24.26
CA THR A 215 -0.76 6.83 25.11
C THR A 215 -0.75 7.95 26.15
N SER A 216 0.39 8.20 26.83
CA SER A 216 0.49 9.25 27.85
C SER A 216 0.32 10.65 27.26
N THR A 217 0.84 10.91 26.07
CA THR A 217 0.68 12.18 25.36
C THR A 217 -0.78 12.43 25.02
N ILE A 218 -1.49 11.40 24.51
CA ILE A 218 -2.90 11.50 24.15
C ILE A 218 -3.76 11.71 25.39
N VAL A 219 -3.51 10.95 26.47
CA VAL A 219 -4.22 11.14 27.76
C VAL A 219 -4.04 12.57 28.28
N ALA A 220 -2.82 13.11 28.25
CA ALA A 220 -2.54 14.47 28.69
C ALA A 220 -3.27 15.53 27.82
N ASP A 221 -3.32 15.32 26.51
CA ASP A 221 -4.08 16.19 25.59
C ASP A 221 -5.60 16.12 25.87
N MET A 222 -6.13 14.93 26.06
CA MET A 222 -7.55 14.74 26.40
C MET A 222 -7.92 15.40 27.73
N VAL A 223 -7.09 15.29 28.77
CA VAL A 223 -7.31 15.96 30.06
C VAL A 223 -7.36 17.49 29.86
N ARG A 224 -6.49 18.02 29.02
CA ARG A 224 -6.43 19.46 28.72
C ARG A 224 -7.67 19.94 27.97
N ARG A 225 -8.11 19.19 26.96
CA ARG A 225 -9.27 19.52 26.11
C ARG A 225 -10.60 19.28 26.82
N PHE A 226 -10.67 18.23 27.62
CA PHE A 226 -11.90 17.77 28.28
C PHE A 226 -11.68 17.56 29.79
N PRO A 227 -11.54 18.65 30.61
CA PRO A 227 -11.25 18.55 32.05
C PRO A 227 -12.25 17.71 32.83
N SER A 228 -13.52 17.65 32.38
CA SER A 228 -14.58 16.83 33.01
C SER A 228 -14.32 15.33 32.94
N ARG A 229 -13.49 14.87 32.01
CA ARG A 229 -13.12 13.45 31.82
C ARG A 229 -11.90 13.03 32.61
N ARG A 230 -11.29 13.94 33.38
CA ARG A 230 -10.06 13.66 34.12
C ARG A 230 -10.20 12.42 35.02
N ALA A 231 -11.28 12.31 35.78
CA ALA A 231 -11.48 11.19 36.69
C ALA A 231 -11.57 9.84 35.94
N ALA A 232 -12.22 9.81 34.78
CA ALA A 232 -12.27 8.62 33.94
C ALA A 232 -10.90 8.27 33.34
N LEU A 233 -10.12 9.27 32.90
CA LEU A 233 -8.77 9.06 32.37
C LEU A 233 -7.79 8.62 33.47
N ASP A 234 -7.93 9.12 34.71
CA ASP A 234 -7.14 8.67 35.86
C ASP A 234 -7.46 7.18 36.18
N LEU A 235 -8.75 6.78 36.14
CA LEU A 235 -9.18 5.40 36.30
C LEU A 235 -8.59 4.48 35.20
N ILE A 236 -8.67 4.88 33.94
CA ILE A 236 -8.11 4.13 32.81
C ILE A 236 -6.58 3.97 32.98
N SER A 237 -5.89 5.06 33.32
CA SER A 237 -4.44 5.06 33.52
C SER A 237 -4.02 4.13 34.66
N ALA A 238 -4.76 4.12 35.78
CA ALA A 238 -4.52 3.22 36.91
C ALA A 238 -4.68 1.74 36.48
N ALA A 239 -5.71 1.42 35.70
CA ALA A 239 -5.92 0.08 35.18
C ALA A 239 -4.83 -0.37 34.20
N PHE A 240 -4.29 0.54 33.36
CA PHE A 240 -3.19 0.23 32.44
C PHE A 240 -1.85 -0.02 33.16
N LEU A 241 -1.67 0.52 34.35
CA LEU A 241 -0.49 0.29 35.20
C LEU A 241 -0.59 -1.00 36.01
N ALA A 242 -1.79 -1.59 36.10
CA ALA A 242 -1.99 -2.88 36.75
C ALA A 242 -1.54 -4.05 35.87
N ASN A 243 -1.21 -5.18 36.49
CA ASN A 243 -0.89 -6.43 35.77
C ASN A 243 -2.18 -7.18 35.37
N GLY A 244 -3.11 -6.47 34.72
CA GLY A 244 -4.40 -7.01 34.33
C GLY A 244 -4.61 -7.03 32.81
N GLU A 245 -5.83 -7.33 32.38
CA GLU A 245 -6.20 -7.46 30.96
C GLU A 245 -6.47 -6.10 30.29
N ALA A 246 -6.68 -5.01 31.04
CA ALA A 246 -7.16 -3.74 30.49
C ALA A 246 -6.22 -3.18 29.42
N LYS A 247 -4.91 -3.15 29.65
CA LYS A 247 -3.91 -2.67 28.71
C LYS A 247 -3.88 -3.52 27.42
N THR A 248 -3.85 -4.84 27.55
CA THR A 248 -3.87 -5.78 26.44
C THR A 248 -5.13 -5.63 25.59
N ARG A 249 -6.30 -5.56 26.23
CA ARG A 249 -7.58 -5.37 25.53
C ARG A 249 -7.64 -4.03 24.82
N PHE A 250 -7.13 -2.98 25.43
CA PHE A 250 -7.04 -1.66 24.80
C PHE A 250 -6.22 -1.74 23.51
N ALA A 251 -5.02 -2.33 23.58
CA ALA A 251 -4.15 -2.48 22.41
C ALA A 251 -4.84 -3.27 21.27
N GLN A 252 -5.49 -4.39 21.59
CA GLN A 252 -6.23 -5.21 20.62
C GLN A 252 -7.42 -4.48 19.99
N VAL A 253 -8.16 -3.70 20.78
CA VAL A 253 -9.31 -2.92 20.28
C VAL A 253 -8.86 -1.77 19.39
N CYS A 254 -7.75 -1.08 19.72
CA CYS A 254 -7.19 -0.03 18.87
C CYS A 254 -6.88 -0.56 17.46
N GLY A 255 -6.26 -1.74 17.34
CA GLY A 255 -5.97 -2.35 16.06
C GLY A 255 -7.23 -2.67 15.24
N ALA A 256 -8.23 -3.27 15.88
CA ALA A 256 -9.49 -3.60 15.22
C ALA A 256 -10.27 -2.35 14.76
N VAL A 257 -10.29 -1.30 15.60
CA VAL A 257 -10.95 -0.03 15.26
C VAL A 257 -10.20 0.70 14.14
N MET A 258 -8.85 0.66 14.13
CA MET A 258 -8.05 1.23 13.08
C MET A 258 -8.35 0.54 11.73
N ALA A 259 -8.27 -0.78 11.67
CA ALA A 259 -8.52 -1.53 10.44
C ALA A 259 -9.92 -1.24 9.88
N LYS A 260 -10.96 -1.33 10.71
CA LYS A 260 -12.35 -1.15 10.28
C LYS A 260 -12.70 0.30 9.96
N GLY A 261 -12.29 1.24 10.80
CA GLY A 261 -12.64 2.65 10.63
C GLY A 261 -11.81 3.34 9.54
N VAL A 262 -10.56 2.96 9.35
CA VAL A 262 -9.67 3.62 8.39
C VAL A 262 -9.58 2.84 7.09
N GLU A 263 -9.02 1.63 7.11
CA GLU A 263 -8.74 0.91 5.86
C GLU A 263 -10.00 0.38 5.16
N ASP A 264 -10.97 -0.11 5.95
CA ASP A 264 -12.22 -0.68 5.40
C ASP A 264 -13.33 0.35 5.23
N THR A 265 -13.20 1.59 5.75
CA THR A 265 -14.24 2.61 5.61
C THR A 265 -13.72 3.92 5.07
N LEU A 266 -12.75 4.58 5.74
CA LEU A 266 -12.25 5.88 5.31
C LEU A 266 -11.66 5.82 3.90
N PHE A 267 -10.93 4.76 3.57
CA PHE A 267 -10.29 4.57 2.26
C PHE A 267 -11.27 4.30 1.11
N TYR A 268 -12.56 4.13 1.42
CA TYR A 268 -13.64 4.09 0.42
C TYR A 268 -14.48 5.38 0.40
N ARG A 269 -14.21 6.33 1.31
CA ARG A 269 -14.85 7.65 1.35
C ARG A 269 -13.96 8.77 0.84
N ALA A 270 -12.69 8.74 1.19
CA ALA A 270 -11.72 9.71 0.70
C ALA A 270 -11.59 9.57 -0.83
N CYS A 271 -11.57 10.69 -1.55
CA CYS A 271 -11.59 10.66 -3.02
C CYS A 271 -10.65 11.68 -3.68
N ARG A 272 -9.72 12.29 -2.93
CA ARG A 272 -8.78 13.27 -3.50
C ARG A 272 -7.86 12.65 -4.55
N LEU A 273 -7.17 11.56 -4.19
CA LEU A 273 -6.36 10.75 -5.09
C LEU A 273 -6.37 9.29 -4.58
N VAL A 274 -7.17 8.44 -5.23
CA VAL A 274 -7.43 7.10 -4.69
C VAL A 274 -6.23 6.16 -4.71
N ALA A 275 -5.18 6.45 -5.49
CA ALA A 275 -3.93 5.71 -5.46
C ALA A 275 -3.22 5.76 -4.09
N LEU A 276 -3.45 6.80 -3.28
CA LEU A 276 -2.87 6.96 -1.94
C LEU A 276 -3.66 6.24 -0.85
N GLN A 277 -4.83 5.69 -1.19
CA GLN A 277 -5.73 4.96 -0.28
C GLN A 277 -5.45 3.47 -0.39
N GLU A 278 -4.34 3.07 0.17
CA GLU A 278 -3.86 1.70 0.14
C GLU A 278 -3.52 1.22 1.56
N VAL A 279 -3.42 -0.09 1.78
CA VAL A 279 -3.01 -0.65 3.08
C VAL A 279 -1.72 0.02 3.54
N GLY A 280 -1.72 0.58 4.74
CA GLY A 280 -0.61 1.37 5.26
C GLY A 280 -0.43 2.74 4.57
N GLY A 281 -1.35 3.15 3.71
CA GLY A 281 -1.35 4.44 3.02
C GLY A 281 -1.64 5.63 3.94
N ALA A 282 -1.36 6.83 3.44
CA ALA A 282 -1.61 8.10 4.14
C ALA A 282 -2.24 9.11 3.17
N PRO A 283 -3.54 8.97 2.83
CA PRO A 283 -4.17 9.75 1.77
C PRO A 283 -4.23 11.27 2.05
N GLY A 284 -4.05 11.68 3.30
CA GLY A 284 -3.90 13.09 3.68
C GLY A 284 -2.59 13.72 3.21
N ARG A 285 -1.55 12.92 2.95
CA ARG A 285 -0.24 13.38 2.45
C ARG A 285 -0.18 13.20 0.94
N PHE A 286 -0.01 14.30 0.22
CA PHE A 286 -0.01 14.28 -1.25
C PHE A 286 1.38 14.02 -1.81
N GLY A 287 1.80 12.75 -1.79
CA GLY A 287 3.08 12.28 -2.29
C GLY A 287 4.25 12.36 -1.29
N VAL A 288 5.41 11.92 -1.74
CA VAL A 288 6.68 11.86 -1.00
C VAL A 288 7.74 12.65 -1.78
N SER A 289 8.56 13.44 -1.09
CA SER A 289 9.68 14.16 -1.73
C SER A 289 10.86 13.22 -2.00
N ALA A 290 11.72 13.56 -2.97
CA ALA A 290 12.93 12.77 -3.25
C ALA A 290 13.85 12.68 -2.02
N ALA A 291 13.99 13.77 -1.27
CA ALA A 291 14.80 13.78 -0.05
C ALA A 291 14.24 12.84 1.03
N GLU A 292 12.94 12.90 1.27
CA GLU A 292 12.26 12.01 2.21
C GLU A 292 12.38 10.55 1.76
N PHE A 293 12.13 10.25 0.48
CA PHE A 293 12.27 8.91 -0.08
C PHE A 293 13.67 8.33 0.18
N HIS A 294 14.73 9.08 -0.14
CA HIS A 294 16.09 8.61 0.06
C HIS A 294 16.45 8.39 1.54
N LEU A 295 15.95 9.25 2.45
CA LEU A 295 16.16 9.06 3.89
C LEU A 295 15.47 7.78 4.39
N LEU A 296 14.25 7.50 3.94
CA LEU A 296 13.51 6.29 4.31
C LEU A 296 14.17 5.02 3.74
N GLN A 297 14.68 5.08 2.49
CA GLN A 297 15.43 3.97 1.91
C GLN A 297 16.75 3.72 2.67
N GLN A 298 17.46 4.79 3.08
CA GLN A 298 18.67 4.66 3.89
C GLN A 298 18.37 4.06 5.27
N GLU A 299 17.29 4.49 5.91
CA GLU A 299 16.84 3.92 7.19
C GLU A 299 16.54 2.42 7.06
N ARG A 300 15.80 2.01 6.00
CA ARG A 300 15.50 0.60 5.73
C ARG A 300 16.78 -0.21 5.49
N ALA A 301 17.75 0.32 4.73
CA ALA A 301 19.03 -0.34 4.52
C ALA A 301 19.81 -0.57 5.81
N MET A 302 19.74 0.37 6.76
CA MET A 302 20.49 0.32 8.01
C MET A 302 19.80 -0.53 9.09
N LEU A 303 18.48 -0.44 9.22
CA LEU A 303 17.75 -1.04 10.34
C LEU A 303 17.01 -2.32 9.96
N TRP A 304 16.52 -2.41 8.72
CA TRP A 304 15.63 -3.49 8.28
C TRP A 304 15.99 -3.97 6.86
N PRO A 305 17.25 -4.34 6.59
CA PRO A 305 17.69 -4.73 5.24
C PRO A 305 16.99 -5.98 4.71
N HIS A 306 16.42 -6.79 5.58
CA HIS A 306 15.68 -8.00 5.25
C HIS A 306 14.16 -7.84 5.35
N ALA A 307 13.65 -6.63 5.59
CA ALA A 307 12.21 -6.38 5.52
C ALA A 307 11.68 -6.68 4.12
N MET A 308 10.48 -7.22 4.02
CA MET A 308 9.82 -7.36 2.72
C MET A 308 9.44 -5.98 2.16
N THR A 309 9.48 -5.83 0.85
CA THR A 309 8.93 -4.70 0.13
C THR A 309 7.91 -5.20 -0.89
N THR A 310 6.79 -4.50 -1.02
CA THR A 310 5.72 -4.91 -1.94
C THR A 310 5.18 -3.75 -2.76
N LEU A 311 4.58 -4.05 -3.90
CA LEU A 311 3.76 -3.12 -4.69
C LEU A 311 2.33 -3.62 -4.82
N THR A 312 2.12 -4.94 -4.90
CA THR A 312 0.80 -5.58 -4.94
C THR A 312 0.78 -6.75 -3.97
N THR A 313 -0.33 -6.93 -3.26
CA THR A 313 -0.61 -8.12 -2.44
C THR A 313 -2.05 -8.57 -2.65
N HIS A 314 -2.43 -9.66 -1.99
CA HIS A 314 -3.84 -10.09 -1.94
C HIS A 314 -4.77 -9.12 -1.20
N ASP A 315 -4.23 -8.19 -0.38
CA ASP A 315 -4.99 -7.22 0.43
C ASP A 315 -4.93 -5.80 -0.12
N THR A 316 -4.06 -5.50 -1.10
CA THR A 316 -4.03 -4.17 -1.70
C THR A 316 -5.36 -3.83 -2.39
N LYS A 317 -5.80 -2.59 -2.22
CA LYS A 317 -7.06 -2.09 -2.80
C LYS A 317 -7.01 -2.04 -4.34
N ARG A 318 -5.81 -1.94 -4.91
CA ARG A 318 -5.53 -1.88 -6.35
C ARG A 318 -4.19 -2.54 -6.64
N SER A 319 -4.04 -3.09 -7.86
CA SER A 319 -2.73 -3.55 -8.33
C SER A 319 -1.76 -2.38 -8.54
N GLU A 320 -0.48 -2.70 -8.64
CA GLU A 320 0.58 -1.71 -8.86
C GLU A 320 0.36 -0.91 -10.14
N ASP A 321 -0.07 -1.52 -11.23
CA ASP A 321 -0.26 -0.84 -12.51
C ASP A 321 -1.53 -0.01 -12.54
N THR A 322 -2.59 -0.45 -11.87
CA THR A 322 -3.79 0.37 -11.65
C THR A 322 -3.44 1.64 -10.88
N ARG A 323 -2.63 1.54 -9.81
CA ARG A 323 -2.17 2.72 -9.08
C ARG A 323 -1.23 3.59 -9.92
N ALA A 324 -0.34 2.99 -10.75
CA ALA A 324 0.49 3.75 -11.67
C ALA A 324 -0.35 4.67 -12.56
N ARG A 325 -1.42 4.13 -13.14
CA ARG A 325 -2.32 4.90 -14.01
C ARG A 325 -3.06 6.00 -13.25
N ILE A 326 -3.53 5.71 -12.04
CA ILE A 326 -4.20 6.72 -11.21
C ILE A 326 -3.20 7.82 -10.76
N ILE A 327 -1.94 7.47 -10.50
CA ILE A 327 -0.89 8.45 -10.19
C ILE A 327 -0.68 9.42 -11.35
N GLU A 328 -0.74 8.95 -12.59
CA GLU A 328 -0.58 9.79 -13.79
C GLU A 328 -1.68 10.85 -13.95
N ILE A 329 -2.85 10.68 -13.34
CA ILE A 329 -3.86 11.74 -13.22
C ILE A 329 -3.23 13.02 -12.65
N THR A 330 -2.25 12.90 -11.76
CA THR A 330 -1.59 14.05 -11.14
C THR A 330 -0.73 14.88 -12.11
N GLU A 331 -0.28 14.30 -13.21
CA GLU A 331 0.44 15.03 -14.25
C GLU A 331 -0.50 15.68 -15.27
N ARG A 332 -1.72 15.18 -15.39
CA ARG A 332 -2.80 15.71 -16.22
C ARG A 332 -4.00 16.17 -15.36
N HIS A 333 -3.70 16.72 -14.20
CA HIS A 333 -4.72 17.08 -13.21
C HIS A 333 -5.75 18.09 -13.72
N LYS A 334 -5.38 18.99 -14.63
CA LYS A 334 -6.31 19.99 -15.20
C LYS A 334 -7.30 19.33 -16.15
N ASP A 335 -6.79 18.45 -17.01
CA ASP A 335 -7.59 17.70 -17.96
C ASP A 335 -8.51 16.71 -17.24
N PHE A 336 -8.04 16.13 -16.14
CA PHE A 336 -8.87 15.29 -15.26
C PHE A 336 -10.00 16.10 -14.58
N VAL A 337 -9.72 17.32 -14.11
CA VAL A 337 -10.76 18.19 -13.52
C VAL A 337 -11.83 18.50 -14.56
N GLU A 338 -11.43 18.81 -15.78
CA GLU A 338 -12.36 19.05 -16.90
C GLU A 338 -13.16 17.79 -17.23
N LEU A 339 -12.51 16.65 -17.37
CA LEU A 339 -13.17 15.35 -17.60
C LEU A 339 -14.20 15.05 -16.51
N ALA A 340 -13.84 15.17 -15.23
CA ALA A 340 -14.74 14.88 -14.12
C ALA A 340 -15.98 15.76 -14.14
N GLN A 341 -15.83 17.06 -14.46
CA GLN A 341 -16.94 17.99 -14.59
C GLN A 341 -17.84 17.66 -15.78
N GLN A 342 -17.26 17.30 -16.93
CA GLN A 342 -18.01 16.94 -18.14
C GLN A 342 -18.76 15.62 -17.94
N VAL A 343 -18.11 14.61 -17.34
CA VAL A 343 -18.73 13.33 -16.99
C VAL A 343 -19.91 13.53 -16.04
N SER A 344 -19.73 14.32 -14.99
CA SER A 344 -20.82 14.64 -14.03
C SER A 344 -22.02 15.32 -14.70
N ALA A 345 -21.77 16.19 -15.68
CA ALA A 345 -22.85 16.88 -16.42
C ALA A 345 -23.59 15.96 -17.40
N LEU A 346 -22.86 15.02 -18.04
CA LEU A 346 -23.43 14.12 -19.07
C LEU A 346 -24.09 12.88 -18.47
N VAL A 347 -23.52 12.34 -17.39
CA VAL A 347 -23.96 11.13 -16.71
C VAL A 347 -24.12 11.42 -15.21
N PRO A 348 -25.22 12.05 -14.80
CA PRO A 348 -25.46 12.36 -13.40
C PRO A 348 -25.47 11.11 -12.54
N ALA A 349 -24.70 11.14 -11.46
CA ALA A 349 -24.55 10.02 -10.54
C ALA A 349 -25.61 10.06 -9.42
N PRO A 350 -25.88 8.93 -8.75
CA PRO A 350 -26.74 8.91 -7.58
C PRO A 350 -26.13 9.64 -6.36
N ASP A 351 -24.80 9.80 -6.33
CA ASP A 351 -24.03 10.51 -5.31
C ASP A 351 -22.68 10.98 -5.89
N ASP A 352 -22.40 12.29 -5.79
CA ASP A 352 -21.22 12.89 -6.41
C ASP A 352 -19.91 12.41 -5.80
N ALA A 353 -19.85 12.19 -4.48
CA ALA A 353 -18.65 11.70 -3.80
C ALA A 353 -18.32 10.26 -4.26
N THR A 354 -19.34 9.41 -4.32
CA THR A 354 -19.23 8.05 -4.85
C THR A 354 -18.75 8.04 -6.30
N ALA A 355 -19.32 8.91 -7.14
CA ALA A 355 -18.94 9.03 -8.54
C ALA A 355 -17.49 9.46 -8.71
N HIS A 356 -17.04 10.46 -7.96
CA HIS A 356 -15.65 10.94 -8.02
C HIS A 356 -14.65 9.87 -7.55
N PHE A 357 -14.98 9.11 -6.50
CA PHE A 357 -14.20 7.96 -6.06
C PHE A 357 -14.14 6.87 -7.14
N LEU A 358 -15.29 6.49 -7.70
CA LEU A 358 -15.37 5.41 -8.69
C LEU A 358 -14.74 5.80 -10.03
N LEU A 359 -14.87 7.05 -10.50
CA LEU A 359 -14.31 7.51 -11.77
C LEU A 359 -12.78 7.28 -11.83
N GLN A 360 -12.05 7.56 -10.76
CA GLN A 360 -10.61 7.30 -10.72
C GLN A 360 -10.29 5.79 -10.80
N ASN A 361 -11.10 4.94 -10.17
CA ASN A 361 -10.94 3.48 -10.25
C ASN A 361 -11.33 2.93 -11.64
N VAL A 362 -12.36 3.49 -12.26
CA VAL A 362 -12.74 3.20 -13.66
C VAL A 362 -11.58 3.52 -14.60
N ILE A 363 -11.01 4.74 -14.50
CA ILE A 363 -9.83 5.15 -15.27
C ILE A 363 -8.66 4.19 -15.03
N GLY A 364 -8.46 3.78 -13.79
CA GLY A 364 -7.38 2.88 -13.39
C GLY A 364 -7.39 1.53 -14.12
N VAL A 365 -8.56 0.99 -14.45
CA VAL A 365 -8.72 -0.32 -15.10
C VAL A 365 -9.31 -0.26 -16.50
N TRP A 366 -9.55 0.95 -17.04
CA TRP A 366 -10.13 1.11 -18.37
C TRP A 366 -9.22 0.55 -19.49
N PRO A 367 -9.76 -0.20 -20.47
CA PRO A 367 -8.98 -0.69 -21.60
C PRO A 367 -8.41 0.45 -22.46
N VAL A 368 -7.19 0.28 -22.96
CA VAL A 368 -6.50 1.33 -23.75
C VAL A 368 -6.90 1.30 -25.21
N ASP A 369 -7.28 0.13 -25.70
CA ASP A 369 -7.65 -0.14 -27.09
C ASP A 369 -9.11 0.20 -27.44
N GLY A 370 -9.81 0.93 -26.53
CA GLY A 370 -11.11 1.53 -26.81
C GLY A 370 -12.29 0.58 -26.78
N GLY A 371 -12.16 -0.58 -26.17
CA GLY A 371 -13.24 -1.56 -26.08
C GLY A 371 -13.48 -2.07 -24.65
N THR A 372 -14.49 -1.57 -23.95
CA THR A 372 -14.95 -2.24 -22.74
C THR A 372 -15.66 -3.53 -23.10
N THR A 373 -15.15 -4.63 -22.54
CA THR A 373 -15.77 -5.96 -22.66
C THR A 373 -16.78 -6.19 -21.54
N ASP A 374 -17.71 -7.13 -21.71
CA ASP A 374 -18.62 -7.53 -20.63
C ASP A 374 -17.85 -7.93 -19.35
N ALA A 375 -16.69 -8.55 -19.50
CA ALA A 375 -15.86 -8.91 -18.35
C ALA A 375 -15.32 -7.69 -17.57
N VAL A 376 -14.97 -6.59 -18.24
CA VAL A 376 -14.55 -5.35 -17.59
C VAL A 376 -15.75 -4.68 -16.92
N ARG A 377 -16.91 -4.68 -17.59
CA ARG A 377 -18.17 -4.18 -17.03
C ARG A 377 -18.53 -4.88 -15.74
N ASP A 378 -18.58 -6.22 -15.77
CA ASP A 378 -18.93 -7.03 -14.58
C ASP A 378 -17.99 -6.76 -13.40
N ARG A 379 -16.69 -6.68 -13.65
CA ARG A 379 -15.68 -6.35 -12.64
C ARG A 379 -15.89 -4.98 -12.02
N LEU A 380 -16.21 -3.97 -12.84
CA LEU A 380 -16.46 -2.60 -12.36
C LEU A 380 -17.74 -2.51 -11.56
N GLN A 381 -18.81 -3.22 -11.97
CA GLN A 381 -20.07 -3.28 -11.23
C GLN A 381 -19.90 -3.98 -9.88
N ASP A 382 -19.23 -5.14 -9.84
CA ASP A 382 -18.95 -5.87 -8.60
C ASP A 382 -18.10 -5.03 -7.64
N TYR A 383 -17.09 -4.35 -8.16
CA TYR A 383 -16.27 -3.43 -7.37
C TYR A 383 -17.08 -2.24 -6.85
N ALA A 384 -17.93 -1.63 -7.68
CA ALA A 384 -18.72 -0.48 -7.29
C ALA A 384 -19.66 -0.83 -6.13
N VAL A 385 -20.35 -1.98 -6.19
CA VAL A 385 -21.19 -2.48 -5.09
C VAL A 385 -20.37 -2.71 -3.82
N LYS A 386 -19.21 -3.36 -3.93
CA LYS A 386 -18.30 -3.53 -2.79
C LYS A 386 -17.89 -2.18 -2.20
N ALA A 387 -17.44 -1.25 -3.02
CA ALA A 387 -16.95 0.04 -2.59
C ALA A 387 -18.01 0.86 -1.82
N VAL A 388 -19.25 0.90 -2.30
CA VAL A 388 -20.31 1.66 -1.61
C VAL A 388 -20.76 0.98 -0.31
N ARG A 389 -20.67 -0.36 -0.22
CA ARG A 389 -20.94 -1.09 1.02
C ARG A 389 -19.86 -0.88 2.08
N GLU A 390 -18.59 -0.85 1.68
CA GLU A 390 -17.48 -0.52 2.59
C GLU A 390 -17.52 0.95 3.02
N ALA A 391 -17.83 1.87 2.11
CA ALA A 391 -18.01 3.28 2.45
C ALA A 391 -19.10 3.48 3.51
N GLY A 392 -20.16 2.66 3.51
CA GLY A 392 -21.21 2.64 4.54
C GLY A 392 -21.95 3.98 4.68
N VAL A 393 -22.15 4.74 3.57
CA VAL A 393 -22.85 6.03 3.59
C VAL A 393 -24.33 5.85 3.25
N HIS A 394 -24.63 5.23 2.12
CA HIS A 394 -26.00 5.00 1.64
C HIS A 394 -26.44 3.54 1.78
N THR A 395 -25.51 2.62 1.71
CA THR A 395 -25.69 1.19 1.85
C THR A 395 -24.55 0.59 2.67
N SER A 396 -24.69 -0.60 3.22
CA SER A 396 -23.61 -1.29 3.94
C SER A 396 -23.79 -2.80 3.85
N TRP A 397 -22.79 -3.59 4.30
CA TRP A 397 -22.88 -5.05 4.38
C TRP A 397 -24.02 -5.57 5.29
N PHE A 398 -24.50 -4.74 6.23
CA PHE A 398 -25.49 -5.13 7.22
C PHE A 398 -26.86 -4.49 6.98
N ASP A 399 -26.90 -3.40 6.21
CA ASP A 399 -28.11 -2.63 5.92
C ASP A 399 -28.06 -2.20 4.45
N ASN A 400 -28.46 -3.13 3.58
CA ASN A 400 -28.34 -2.99 2.14
C ASN A 400 -29.46 -2.11 1.58
N ASP A 401 -29.10 -1.04 0.89
CA ASP A 401 -29.99 -0.31 -0.02
C ASP A 401 -29.77 -0.81 -1.46
N THR A 402 -30.54 -1.82 -1.85
CA THR A 402 -30.45 -2.40 -3.21
C THR A 402 -30.87 -1.43 -4.31
N HIS A 403 -31.65 -0.40 -3.99
CA HIS A 403 -32.02 0.64 -4.96
C HIS A 403 -30.84 1.57 -5.25
N PHE A 404 -30.12 2.00 -4.22
CA PHE A 404 -28.90 2.78 -4.37
C PHE A 404 -27.81 1.98 -5.09
N GLU A 405 -27.59 0.72 -4.69
CA GLU A 405 -26.60 -0.17 -5.33
C GLU A 405 -26.89 -0.34 -6.82
N LYS A 406 -28.17 -0.54 -7.18
CA LYS A 406 -28.58 -0.61 -8.57
C LYS A 406 -28.34 0.71 -9.32
N ALA A 407 -28.64 1.85 -8.72
CA ALA A 407 -28.40 3.15 -9.34
C ALA A 407 -26.90 3.38 -9.60
N VAL A 408 -26.02 2.90 -8.72
CA VAL A 408 -24.56 2.97 -8.91
C VAL A 408 -24.10 2.05 -10.06
N THR A 409 -24.61 0.81 -10.14
CA THR A 409 -24.28 -0.10 -11.27
C THR A 409 -24.81 0.42 -12.60
N ASP A 410 -26.03 0.98 -12.62
CA ASP A 410 -26.61 1.62 -13.83
C ASP A 410 -25.77 2.83 -14.26
N TRP A 411 -25.19 3.59 -13.31
CA TRP A 411 -24.27 4.67 -13.61
C TRP A 411 -22.96 4.16 -14.24
N VAL A 412 -22.41 3.05 -13.76
CA VAL A 412 -21.23 2.42 -14.38
C VAL A 412 -21.52 2.00 -15.82
N ASP A 413 -22.70 1.40 -16.09
CA ASP A 413 -23.14 1.09 -17.45
C ASP A 413 -23.22 2.34 -18.32
N ALA A 414 -23.80 3.42 -17.80
CA ALA A 414 -23.92 4.67 -18.52
C ALA A 414 -22.55 5.33 -18.84
N LEU A 415 -21.52 5.12 -18.01
CA LEU A 415 -20.14 5.52 -18.35
C LEU A 415 -19.60 4.71 -19.54
N ILE A 416 -19.86 3.40 -19.55
CA ILE A 416 -19.33 2.47 -20.56
C ILE A 416 -20.04 2.64 -21.91
N GLU A 417 -21.38 2.75 -21.90
CA GLU A 417 -22.20 2.76 -23.12
C GLU A 417 -22.57 4.18 -23.59
N GLY A 418 -22.40 5.17 -22.71
CA GLY A 418 -22.84 6.54 -22.94
C GLY A 418 -21.79 7.43 -23.60
N PRO A 419 -22.11 8.73 -23.74
CA PRO A 419 -21.23 9.71 -24.41
C PRO A 419 -19.94 9.98 -23.63
N ALA A 420 -19.87 9.65 -22.34
CA ALA A 420 -18.67 9.80 -21.52
C ALA A 420 -17.57 8.78 -21.89
N SER A 421 -17.92 7.64 -22.50
CA SER A 421 -16.98 6.56 -22.82
C SER A 421 -15.82 7.06 -23.69
N SER A 422 -16.10 7.78 -24.78
CA SER A 422 -15.04 8.31 -25.65
C SER A 422 -14.13 9.33 -24.96
N MET A 423 -14.66 10.11 -24.02
CA MET A 423 -13.88 11.08 -23.27
C MET A 423 -12.94 10.38 -22.28
N ILE A 424 -13.42 9.30 -21.64
CA ILE A 424 -12.62 8.45 -20.76
C ILE A 424 -11.54 7.74 -21.60
N ASP A 425 -11.89 7.21 -22.78
CA ASP A 425 -10.92 6.60 -23.70
C ASP A 425 -9.79 7.55 -24.07
N ASP A 426 -10.10 8.78 -24.45
CA ASP A 426 -9.11 9.78 -24.85
C ASP A 426 -8.20 10.15 -23.67
N PHE A 427 -8.76 10.37 -22.49
CA PHE A 427 -7.98 10.67 -21.31
C PHE A 427 -7.11 9.49 -20.87
N VAL A 428 -7.65 8.27 -20.84
CA VAL A 428 -6.88 7.05 -20.49
C VAL A 428 -5.74 6.84 -21.47
N ARG A 429 -5.98 7.04 -22.77
CA ARG A 429 -4.94 6.91 -23.79
C ARG A 429 -3.82 7.94 -23.60
N GLU A 430 -4.15 9.16 -23.19
CA GLU A 430 -3.17 10.19 -22.86
C GLU A 430 -2.27 9.81 -21.69
N ILE A 431 -2.87 9.35 -20.57
CA ILE A 431 -2.10 9.05 -19.34
C ILE A 431 -1.43 7.67 -19.37
N HIS A 432 -1.87 6.74 -20.22
CA HIS A 432 -1.39 5.36 -20.21
C HIS A 432 0.12 5.25 -20.49
N ARG A 433 0.64 6.01 -21.45
CA ARG A 433 2.07 6.00 -21.76
C ARG A 433 2.94 6.44 -20.58
N GLY A 434 2.47 7.40 -19.78
CA GLY A 434 3.10 7.77 -18.51
C GLY A 434 2.98 6.67 -17.47
N ALA A 435 1.80 6.08 -17.36
CA ALA A 435 1.52 5.00 -16.41
C ALA A 435 2.44 3.78 -16.59
N VAL A 436 2.72 3.37 -17.82
CA VAL A 436 3.69 2.29 -18.11
C VAL A 436 5.09 2.68 -17.62
N GLN A 437 5.50 3.92 -17.87
CA GLN A 437 6.81 4.41 -17.40
C GLN A 437 6.91 4.40 -15.87
N VAL A 438 5.87 4.88 -15.18
CA VAL A 438 5.77 4.84 -13.71
C VAL A 438 5.77 3.40 -13.19
N SER A 439 5.06 2.49 -13.83
CA SER A 439 5.05 1.07 -13.49
C SER A 439 6.46 0.47 -13.51
N LEU A 440 7.19 0.65 -14.62
CA LEU A 440 8.56 0.16 -14.79
C LEU A 440 9.51 0.79 -13.77
N GLY A 441 9.43 2.11 -13.57
CA GLY A 441 10.27 2.83 -12.63
C GLY A 441 10.06 2.35 -11.19
N ARG A 442 8.81 2.21 -10.73
CA ARG A 442 8.50 1.71 -9.38
C ARG A 442 8.99 0.28 -9.17
N LYS A 443 8.75 -0.59 -10.17
CA LYS A 443 9.22 -1.98 -10.11
C LYS A 443 10.74 -2.03 -10.03
N MET A 444 11.46 -1.24 -10.80
CA MET A 444 12.92 -1.15 -10.74
C MET A 444 13.39 -0.70 -9.37
N LEU A 445 12.82 0.38 -8.82
CA LEU A 445 13.20 0.89 -7.50
C LEU A 445 12.88 -0.11 -6.37
N GLN A 446 11.77 -0.85 -6.47
CA GLN A 446 11.45 -1.93 -5.54
C GLN A 446 12.49 -3.06 -5.60
N LEU A 447 12.82 -3.50 -6.80
CA LEU A 447 13.72 -4.64 -7.00
C LEU A 447 15.16 -4.34 -6.55
N ILE A 448 15.65 -3.12 -6.74
CA ILE A 448 17.03 -2.74 -6.42
C ILE A 448 17.16 -2.10 -5.05
N GLY A 449 16.10 -1.51 -4.53
CA GLY A 449 16.04 -0.89 -3.22
C GLY A 449 16.35 -1.83 -2.06
N PRO A 450 16.56 -1.26 -0.86
CA PRO A 450 16.72 -2.03 0.38
C PRO A 450 15.46 -2.84 0.71
N GLY A 451 15.67 -4.05 1.23
CA GLY A 451 14.62 -5.00 1.54
C GLY A 451 14.56 -6.15 0.54
N ILE A 452 13.63 -7.07 0.75
CA ILE A 452 13.39 -8.26 -0.08
C ILE A 452 12.09 -8.04 -0.86
N PRO A 453 12.17 -7.86 -2.19
CA PRO A 453 10.99 -7.54 -3.00
C PRO A 453 10.08 -8.74 -3.19
N ASP A 454 8.80 -8.55 -2.91
CA ASP A 454 7.73 -9.44 -3.31
C ASP A 454 7.21 -9.06 -4.71
N THR A 455 6.95 -10.05 -5.55
CA THR A 455 6.22 -9.88 -6.80
C THR A 455 4.98 -10.74 -6.74
N TYR A 456 3.83 -10.10 -6.55
CA TYR A 456 2.55 -10.79 -6.45
C TYR A 456 2.23 -11.54 -7.75
N GLN A 457 1.42 -12.60 -7.65
CA GLN A 457 1.06 -13.47 -8.77
C GLN A 457 0.62 -12.68 -10.02
N GLY A 458 1.32 -12.89 -11.13
CA GLY A 458 1.00 -12.29 -12.41
C GLY A 458 1.52 -10.87 -12.62
N GLN A 459 2.14 -10.27 -11.62
CA GLN A 459 2.64 -8.89 -11.69
C GLN A 459 3.98 -8.75 -12.44
N GLU A 460 4.45 -9.82 -13.06
CA GLU A 460 5.54 -9.79 -14.05
C GLU A 460 5.10 -9.08 -15.34
N PHE A 461 3.81 -9.11 -15.66
CA PHE A 461 3.18 -8.34 -16.73
C PHE A 461 2.40 -7.16 -16.13
N VAL A 462 1.95 -6.27 -17.00
CA VAL A 462 1.01 -5.22 -16.62
C VAL A 462 -0.32 -5.86 -16.23
N ASP A 463 -0.79 -5.58 -15.03
CA ASP A 463 -2.06 -6.06 -14.52
C ASP A 463 -2.89 -4.92 -13.95
N LEU A 464 -4.08 -4.75 -14.50
CA LEU A 464 -5.04 -3.75 -14.08
C LEU A 464 -6.15 -4.41 -13.28
N SER A 465 -5.93 -4.57 -11.97
CA SER A 465 -6.90 -5.15 -11.07
C SER A 465 -7.22 -4.21 -9.89
N LEU A 466 -8.40 -4.42 -9.34
CA LEU A 466 -8.94 -3.79 -8.15
C LEU A 466 -8.80 -4.75 -6.96
N VAL A 467 -9.44 -4.42 -5.84
CA VAL A 467 -9.37 -5.21 -4.60
C VAL A 467 -9.97 -6.62 -4.77
N ASP A 468 -9.60 -7.52 -3.86
CA ASP A 468 -10.19 -8.86 -3.75
C ASP A 468 -11.72 -8.86 -3.98
N PRO A 469 -12.26 -9.78 -4.83
CA PRO A 469 -11.61 -10.92 -5.46
C PRO A 469 -10.94 -10.64 -6.83
N ASP A 470 -11.00 -9.43 -7.35
CA ASP A 470 -10.49 -9.08 -8.69
C ASP A 470 -8.98 -9.33 -8.84
N ASN A 471 -8.18 -9.05 -7.82
CA ASN A 471 -6.72 -9.30 -7.81
C ASN A 471 -6.34 -10.79 -7.62
N ARG A 472 -7.31 -11.71 -7.59
CA ARG A 472 -7.09 -13.16 -7.49
C ARG A 472 -7.53 -13.93 -8.73
N ARG A 473 -7.65 -13.23 -9.87
CA ARG A 473 -7.98 -13.84 -11.15
C ARG A 473 -6.90 -14.85 -11.59
N PHE A 474 -7.28 -15.75 -12.49
CA PHE A 474 -6.36 -16.72 -13.07
C PHE A 474 -5.21 -16.02 -13.80
N VAL A 475 -4.00 -16.52 -13.60
CA VAL A 475 -2.78 -16.02 -14.24
C VAL A 475 -2.31 -16.97 -15.32
N ASP A 476 -2.13 -16.49 -16.54
CA ASP A 476 -1.57 -17.27 -17.64
C ASP A 476 -0.04 -17.33 -17.53
N TYR A 477 0.44 -18.30 -16.77
CA TYR A 477 1.88 -18.56 -16.62
C TYR A 477 2.55 -19.13 -17.86
N VAL A 478 1.78 -19.76 -18.77
CA VAL A 478 2.32 -20.30 -20.02
C VAL A 478 2.78 -19.15 -20.93
N ASN A 479 1.94 -18.14 -21.09
CA ASN A 479 2.30 -16.94 -21.86
C ASN A 479 3.51 -16.23 -21.27
N ARG A 480 3.56 -16.09 -19.94
CA ARG A 480 4.70 -15.47 -19.24
C ARG A 480 6.00 -16.24 -19.45
N ALA A 481 5.97 -17.56 -19.37
CA ALA A 481 7.14 -18.40 -19.63
C ALA A 481 7.65 -18.25 -21.07
N GLN A 482 6.76 -18.23 -22.04
CA GLN A 482 7.12 -18.04 -23.46
C GLN A 482 7.76 -16.68 -23.71
N ALA A 483 7.20 -15.62 -23.14
CA ALA A 483 7.76 -14.26 -23.23
C ALA A 483 9.15 -14.18 -22.59
N LEU A 484 9.35 -14.83 -21.43
CA LEU A 484 10.64 -14.89 -20.75
C LEU A 484 11.70 -15.62 -21.58
N ASP A 485 11.35 -16.74 -22.23
CA ASP A 485 12.29 -17.49 -23.09
C ASP A 485 12.71 -16.64 -24.29
N GLN A 486 11.79 -15.89 -24.90
CA GLN A 486 12.10 -14.95 -25.99
C GLN A 486 13.03 -13.82 -25.51
N PHE A 487 12.77 -13.26 -24.34
CA PHE A 487 13.64 -12.24 -23.77
C PHE A 487 15.05 -12.75 -23.52
N LYS A 488 15.19 -13.94 -22.89
CA LYS A 488 16.49 -14.56 -22.62
C LYS A 488 17.27 -14.85 -23.91
N GLU A 489 16.60 -15.34 -24.94
CA GLU A 489 17.23 -15.60 -26.26
C GLU A 489 17.76 -14.29 -26.88
N SER A 490 16.96 -13.22 -26.84
CA SER A 490 17.37 -11.89 -27.31
C SER A 490 18.55 -11.33 -26.53
N ALA A 491 18.52 -11.42 -25.20
CA ALA A 491 19.59 -10.96 -24.31
C ALA A 491 20.89 -11.73 -24.54
N LEU A 492 20.86 -13.07 -24.55
CA LEU A 492 22.03 -13.93 -24.77
C LEU A 492 22.67 -13.74 -26.14
N SER A 493 21.88 -13.40 -27.17
CA SER A 493 22.38 -13.13 -28.52
C SER A 493 22.89 -11.70 -28.71
N GLY A 494 22.76 -10.83 -27.69
CA GLY A 494 23.11 -9.40 -27.76
C GLY A 494 22.23 -8.58 -28.72
N ARG A 495 21.05 -9.10 -29.10
CA ARG A 495 20.13 -8.45 -30.06
C ARG A 495 19.16 -7.46 -29.43
N ILE A 496 18.97 -7.53 -28.11
CA ILE A 496 17.91 -6.80 -27.40
C ILE A 496 17.94 -5.29 -27.68
N HIS A 497 19.12 -4.68 -27.69
CA HIS A 497 19.26 -3.26 -28.02
C HIS A 497 18.77 -2.93 -29.42
N GLY A 498 19.15 -3.77 -30.42
CA GLY A 498 18.71 -3.60 -31.80
C GLY A 498 17.20 -3.79 -31.98
N GLU A 499 16.61 -4.74 -31.28
CA GLU A 499 15.16 -4.99 -31.28
C GLU A 499 14.38 -3.81 -30.70
N LEU A 500 14.81 -3.28 -29.54
CA LEU A 500 14.20 -2.08 -28.92
C LEU A 500 14.32 -0.85 -29.82
N LEU A 501 15.49 -0.67 -30.47
CA LEU A 501 15.71 0.42 -31.42
C LEU A 501 14.79 0.33 -32.64
N GLN A 502 14.63 -0.88 -33.20
CA GLN A 502 13.73 -1.11 -34.33
C GLN A 502 12.26 -0.87 -33.93
N ALA A 503 11.84 -1.34 -32.76
CA ALA A 503 10.49 -1.10 -32.25
C ALA A 503 10.22 0.41 -32.09
N ARG A 504 11.17 1.17 -31.52
CA ARG A 504 11.06 2.63 -31.38
C ARG A 504 10.95 3.34 -32.73
N ASP A 505 11.81 2.97 -33.68
CA ASP A 505 11.84 3.59 -34.99
C ASP A 505 10.57 3.29 -35.80
N ALA A 506 10.00 2.07 -35.65
CA ALA A 506 8.73 1.69 -36.23
C ALA A 506 7.57 2.51 -35.64
N ALA A 507 7.42 2.53 -34.31
CA ALA A 507 6.39 3.29 -33.64
C ALA A 507 6.46 4.80 -33.93
N THR A 508 7.68 5.35 -34.05
CA THR A 508 7.89 6.75 -34.45
C THR A 508 7.43 7.00 -35.88
N ALA A 509 7.72 6.06 -36.80
CA ALA A 509 7.27 6.15 -38.19
C ALA A 509 5.74 6.06 -38.33
N GLU A 510 5.10 5.33 -37.46
CA GLU A 510 3.64 5.23 -37.36
C GLU A 510 2.99 6.45 -36.69
N GLY A 511 3.81 7.36 -36.12
CA GLY A 511 3.35 8.59 -35.50
C GLY A 511 2.88 8.44 -34.04
N HIS A 512 3.29 7.38 -33.37
CA HIS A 512 3.02 7.22 -31.94
C HIS A 512 3.73 8.36 -31.15
N PRO A 513 3.03 8.99 -30.21
CA PRO A 513 3.56 10.13 -29.45
C PRO A 513 4.50 9.70 -28.33
N GLY A 514 5.31 10.65 -27.84
CA GLY A 514 6.04 10.54 -26.59
C GLY A 514 7.52 10.24 -26.72
N LEU A 515 8.21 10.22 -25.58
CA LEU A 515 9.63 9.90 -25.49
C LEU A 515 9.92 8.41 -25.80
N TYR A 516 8.95 7.54 -25.53
CA TYR A 516 9.05 6.10 -25.70
C TYR A 516 7.85 5.59 -26.50
N PRO A 517 7.74 5.89 -27.80
CA PRO A 517 6.55 5.61 -28.60
C PRO A 517 6.24 4.10 -28.77
N HIS A 518 7.22 3.22 -28.57
CA HIS A 518 7.11 1.78 -28.65
C HIS A 518 6.68 1.10 -27.33
N LEU A 519 6.68 1.85 -26.21
CA LEU A 519 6.58 1.25 -24.88
C LEU A 519 5.21 0.62 -24.63
N GLU A 520 4.13 1.16 -25.19
CA GLU A 520 2.79 0.59 -25.02
C GLU A 520 2.70 -0.83 -25.60
N GLU A 521 3.33 -1.07 -26.75
CA GLU A 521 3.33 -2.39 -27.41
C GLU A 521 4.16 -3.43 -26.67
N ILE A 522 5.23 -2.99 -26.00
CA ILE A 522 6.17 -3.88 -25.32
C ILE A 522 6.05 -3.85 -23.79
N ALA A 523 5.02 -3.21 -23.23
CA ALA A 523 4.89 -2.97 -21.79
C ALA A 523 5.08 -4.23 -20.93
N ASP A 524 4.41 -5.32 -21.30
CA ASP A 524 4.50 -6.61 -20.60
C ASP A 524 5.93 -7.19 -20.66
N ARG A 525 6.54 -7.16 -21.84
CA ARG A 525 7.92 -7.65 -22.04
C ARG A 525 8.93 -6.79 -21.29
N ALA A 526 8.76 -5.48 -21.32
CA ALA A 526 9.63 -4.54 -20.61
C ALA A 526 9.52 -4.74 -19.08
N LYS A 527 8.30 -4.90 -18.57
CA LYS A 527 8.10 -5.17 -17.14
C LYS A 527 8.69 -6.51 -16.73
N GLN A 528 8.48 -7.55 -17.52
CA GLN A 528 9.06 -8.87 -17.26
C GLN A 528 10.60 -8.84 -17.31
N ALA A 529 11.19 -8.09 -18.23
CA ALA A 529 12.64 -7.91 -18.30
C ALA A 529 13.17 -7.23 -17.03
N VAL A 530 12.51 -6.18 -16.55
CA VAL A 530 12.84 -5.50 -15.29
C VAL A 530 12.78 -6.47 -14.10
N VAL A 531 11.70 -7.26 -14.01
CA VAL A 531 11.53 -8.26 -12.94
C VAL A 531 12.62 -9.32 -13.03
N HIS A 532 12.84 -9.88 -14.21
CA HIS A 532 13.83 -10.94 -14.42
C HIS A 532 15.23 -10.47 -14.06
N GLU A 533 15.70 -9.35 -14.62
CA GLU A 533 17.06 -8.85 -14.38
C GLU A 533 17.27 -8.45 -12.92
N GLY A 534 16.29 -7.80 -12.30
CA GLY A 534 16.39 -7.44 -10.88
C GLY A 534 16.46 -8.64 -9.94
N VAL A 535 15.60 -9.65 -10.14
CA VAL A 535 15.59 -10.88 -9.33
C VAL A 535 16.83 -11.73 -9.61
N TYR A 536 17.25 -11.84 -10.88
CA TYR A 536 18.44 -12.58 -11.27
C TYR A 536 19.70 -12.00 -10.62
N LEU A 537 19.85 -10.66 -10.68
CA LEU A 537 21.00 -9.96 -10.10
C LEU A 537 21.05 -10.14 -8.56
N ARG A 538 19.91 -10.06 -7.88
CA ARG A 538 19.82 -10.35 -6.44
C ARG A 538 20.25 -11.76 -6.09
N ARG A 539 19.91 -12.73 -6.93
CA ARG A 539 20.31 -14.14 -6.74
C ARG A 539 21.82 -14.34 -6.95
N GLN A 540 22.40 -13.64 -7.92
CA GLN A 540 23.85 -13.75 -8.21
C GLN A 540 24.71 -13.03 -7.17
N HIS A 541 24.24 -11.89 -6.68
CA HIS A 541 24.97 -11.02 -5.77
C HIS A 541 24.18 -10.69 -4.49
N PRO A 542 23.80 -11.71 -3.69
CA PRO A 542 22.95 -11.51 -2.51
C PRO A 542 23.56 -10.50 -1.52
N ASP A 543 24.88 -10.47 -1.35
CA ASP A 543 25.55 -9.57 -0.42
C ASP A 543 25.34 -8.09 -0.76
N VAL A 544 25.25 -7.73 -2.05
CA VAL A 544 24.98 -6.37 -2.52
C VAL A 544 23.62 -5.89 -2.02
N PHE A 545 22.64 -6.79 -1.93
CA PHE A 545 21.26 -6.43 -1.60
C PHE A 545 20.89 -6.66 -0.13
N LEU A 546 21.49 -7.65 0.52
CA LEU A 546 21.18 -8.01 1.91
C LEU A 546 22.03 -7.24 2.92
N SER A 547 23.28 -6.90 2.57
CA SER A 547 24.22 -6.23 3.46
C SER A 547 24.92 -5.01 2.84
N GLY A 548 24.71 -4.77 1.54
CA GLY A 548 25.34 -3.65 0.84
C GLY A 548 24.78 -2.29 1.25
N ASP A 549 25.63 -1.28 1.14
CA ASP A 549 25.27 0.11 1.42
C ASP A 549 24.23 0.65 0.42
N TYR A 550 23.51 1.67 0.85
CA TYR A 550 22.58 2.44 0.02
C TYR A 550 23.13 3.83 -0.23
N GLN A 551 23.06 4.28 -1.48
CA GLN A 551 23.41 5.64 -1.86
C GLN A 551 22.39 6.22 -2.85
N ALA A 552 21.94 7.47 -2.60
CA ALA A 552 21.14 8.21 -3.56
C ALA A 552 21.98 8.63 -4.78
N VAL A 553 21.40 8.52 -5.97
CA VAL A 553 22.01 8.99 -7.23
C VAL A 553 21.23 10.19 -7.75
N PHE A 554 21.92 11.30 -7.98
CA PHE A 554 21.31 12.55 -8.41
C PHE A 554 21.77 12.94 -9.82
N ALA A 555 20.83 13.45 -10.61
CA ALA A 555 21.13 14.12 -11.87
C ALA A 555 21.47 15.60 -11.65
N VAL A 556 22.14 16.21 -12.64
CA VAL A 556 22.45 17.63 -12.70
C VAL A 556 21.95 18.19 -14.03
N GLY A 557 21.18 19.27 -13.98
CA GLY A 557 20.59 19.89 -15.17
C GLY A 557 19.13 20.30 -14.97
N GLU A 558 18.51 20.84 -16.00
CA GLU A 558 17.16 21.40 -15.93
C GLU A 558 16.07 20.35 -15.69
N ALA A 559 16.27 19.12 -16.16
CA ALA A 559 15.35 18.00 -15.95
C ALA A 559 15.74 17.11 -14.76
N ALA A 560 16.69 17.52 -13.90
CA ALA A 560 17.20 16.70 -12.79
C ALA A 560 16.10 16.19 -11.85
N SER A 561 15.05 16.99 -11.63
CA SER A 561 13.91 16.60 -10.77
C SER A 561 13.03 15.49 -11.36
N HIS A 562 13.23 15.12 -12.62
CA HIS A 562 12.54 14.01 -13.29
C HIS A 562 13.28 12.67 -13.19
N LEU A 563 14.49 12.66 -12.61
CA LEU A 563 15.22 11.43 -12.32
C LEU A 563 15.10 11.09 -10.84
N ILE A 564 14.87 9.84 -10.56
CA ILE A 564 15.10 9.23 -9.25
C ILE A 564 16.08 8.08 -9.44
N GLY A 565 17.17 8.06 -8.65
CA GLY A 565 18.20 7.05 -8.78
C GLY A 565 18.74 6.59 -7.45
N MET A 566 19.12 5.32 -7.38
CA MET A 566 19.74 4.72 -6.21
C MET A 566 20.86 3.76 -6.61
N ALA A 567 21.81 3.58 -5.71
CA ALA A 567 22.92 2.66 -5.88
C ALA A 567 23.09 1.75 -4.68
N ARG A 568 23.58 0.53 -4.93
CA ARG A 568 23.89 -0.49 -3.94
C ARG A 568 25.29 -1.04 -4.16
N GLY A 569 25.97 -1.45 -3.08
CA GLY A 569 27.28 -2.09 -3.17
C GLY A 569 27.87 -2.47 -1.83
N VAL A 570 28.90 -3.34 -1.80
CA VAL A 570 29.51 -3.85 -0.56
C VAL A 570 30.83 -3.12 -0.26
N SER A 571 31.72 -2.99 -1.22
CA SER A 571 33.04 -2.33 -1.07
C SER A 571 33.23 -1.17 -2.04
N GLY A 572 32.16 -0.60 -2.50
CA GLY A 572 32.00 0.41 -3.52
C GLY A 572 30.57 0.37 -4.03
N LEU A 573 30.30 0.99 -5.16
CA LEU A 573 28.99 0.86 -5.79
C LEU A 573 29.07 -0.18 -6.91
N ASP A 574 28.18 -1.14 -6.85
CA ASP A 574 28.13 -2.32 -7.72
C ASP A 574 26.96 -2.26 -8.71
N VAL A 575 25.84 -1.67 -8.26
CA VAL A 575 24.59 -1.59 -9.01
C VAL A 575 23.96 -0.21 -8.87
N ILE A 576 23.44 0.34 -9.97
CA ILE A 576 22.69 1.61 -10.01
C ILE A 576 21.35 1.36 -10.71
N ALA A 577 20.26 1.75 -10.06
CA ALA A 577 18.94 1.85 -10.67
C ALA A 577 18.57 3.30 -10.93
N LEU A 578 18.11 3.59 -12.13
CA LEU A 578 17.61 4.91 -12.54
C LEU A 578 16.16 4.75 -13.03
N ALA A 579 15.29 5.69 -12.67
CA ALA A 579 13.91 5.71 -13.11
C ALA A 579 13.45 7.12 -13.45
N THR A 580 12.68 7.25 -14.53
CA THR A 580 11.99 8.47 -14.91
C THR A 580 10.86 8.73 -13.95
N ARG A 581 10.80 9.92 -13.42
CA ARG A 581 9.74 10.42 -12.54
C ARG A 581 9.00 11.55 -13.23
N ARG A 582 7.68 11.57 -13.11
CA ARG A 582 6.81 12.55 -13.81
C ARG A 582 7.07 12.57 -15.32
N PRO A 583 6.80 11.45 -16.00
CA PRO A 583 7.18 11.24 -17.38
C PRO A 583 6.44 12.16 -18.38
N LEU A 584 5.15 12.44 -18.16
CA LEU A 584 4.37 13.29 -19.06
C LEU A 584 4.80 14.77 -18.95
N LEU A 585 5.13 15.25 -17.76
CA LEU A 585 5.69 16.60 -17.56
C LEU A 585 7.12 16.71 -18.14
N LEU A 586 7.91 15.64 -18.10
CA LEU A 586 9.20 15.58 -18.78
C LEU A 586 9.04 15.69 -20.30
N GLU A 587 8.05 15.01 -20.84
CA GLU A 587 7.72 15.03 -22.27
C GLU A 587 7.29 16.45 -22.71
N ASP A 588 6.40 17.09 -21.97
CA ASP A 588 5.91 18.44 -22.25
C ASP A 588 7.05 19.48 -22.31
N ARG A 589 8.12 19.29 -21.55
CA ARG A 589 9.30 20.16 -21.60
C ARG A 589 10.32 19.82 -22.69
N GLY A 590 10.05 18.80 -23.51
CA GLY A 590 10.93 18.35 -24.60
C GLY A 590 12.01 17.35 -24.17
N GLY A 591 11.80 16.63 -23.07
CA GLY A 591 12.67 15.56 -22.60
C GLY A 591 13.80 16.02 -21.68
N TRP A 592 14.89 15.25 -21.66
CA TRP A 592 16.00 15.40 -20.70
C TRP A 592 16.91 16.61 -20.96
N GLY A 593 16.93 17.20 -22.17
CA GLY A 593 17.86 18.28 -22.53
C GLY A 593 19.32 17.89 -22.30
N GLU A 594 20.06 18.74 -21.64
CA GLU A 594 21.47 18.54 -21.27
C GLU A 594 21.67 17.99 -19.85
N THR A 595 20.63 17.38 -19.29
CA THR A 595 20.70 16.79 -17.94
C THR A 595 21.62 15.57 -17.94
N THR A 596 22.52 15.51 -16.96
CA THR A 596 23.55 14.46 -16.83
C THR A 596 23.46 13.74 -15.49
N VAL A 597 24.00 12.53 -15.46
CA VAL A 597 24.29 11.78 -14.23
C VAL A 597 25.77 11.39 -14.22
N THR A 598 26.42 11.50 -13.07
CA THR A 598 27.81 11.08 -12.91
C THR A 598 27.85 9.68 -12.30
N LEU A 599 28.39 8.75 -13.05
CA LEU A 599 28.62 7.37 -12.60
C LEU A 599 29.93 7.30 -11.82
N PRO A 600 30.07 6.39 -10.85
CA PRO A 600 31.34 6.11 -10.20
C PRO A 600 32.43 5.67 -11.20
N GLU A 601 33.70 5.74 -10.78
CA GLU A 601 34.83 5.34 -11.63
C GLU A 601 34.69 3.90 -12.12
N GLY A 602 34.94 3.69 -13.42
CA GLY A 602 34.80 2.42 -14.09
C GLY A 602 33.73 2.41 -15.16
N ARG A 603 33.59 1.27 -15.80
CA ARG A 603 32.60 1.03 -16.87
C ARG A 603 31.35 0.36 -16.27
N TRP A 604 30.19 0.82 -16.73
CA TRP A 604 28.86 0.41 -16.27
C TRP A 604 28.04 -0.09 -17.45
N THR A 605 27.51 -1.30 -17.34
CA THR A 605 26.68 -1.89 -18.39
C THR A 605 25.21 -1.94 -17.95
N ASP A 606 24.31 -1.40 -18.78
CA ASP A 606 22.87 -1.51 -18.55
C ASP A 606 22.37 -2.91 -18.90
N ARG A 607 21.81 -3.59 -17.95
CA ARG A 607 21.30 -4.96 -18.08
C ARG A 607 20.10 -5.10 -19.03
N LEU A 608 19.31 -4.04 -19.15
CA LEU A 608 18.10 -4.05 -19.98
C LEU A 608 18.40 -3.83 -21.47
N THR A 609 19.43 -3.04 -21.78
CA THR A 609 19.74 -2.66 -23.18
C THR A 609 21.09 -3.18 -23.66
N GLY A 610 21.98 -3.58 -22.74
CA GLY A 610 23.36 -3.97 -23.07
C GLY A 610 24.29 -2.80 -23.38
N LYS A 611 23.85 -1.54 -23.25
CA LYS A 611 24.69 -0.34 -23.46
C LYS A 611 25.68 -0.14 -22.32
N ALA A 612 26.87 0.34 -22.64
CA ALA A 612 27.89 0.64 -21.65
C ALA A 612 28.18 2.13 -21.56
N PHE A 613 28.47 2.60 -20.32
CA PHE A 613 28.64 4.00 -19.96
C PHE A 613 29.83 4.17 -19.02
N GLU A 614 30.49 5.35 -19.06
CA GLU A 614 31.59 5.71 -18.17
C GLU A 614 31.53 7.21 -17.82
N GLY A 615 31.85 7.57 -16.57
CA GLY A 615 31.99 8.95 -16.12
C GLY A 615 30.66 9.71 -16.09
N THR A 616 30.68 10.98 -16.56
CA THR A 616 29.47 11.80 -16.63
C THR A 616 28.79 11.59 -17.96
N VAL A 617 27.55 11.11 -17.93
CA VAL A 617 26.76 10.73 -19.10
C VAL A 617 25.46 11.52 -19.18
N ALA A 618 24.99 11.80 -20.39
CA ALA A 618 23.69 12.43 -20.59
C ALA A 618 22.58 11.43 -20.23
N VAL A 619 21.60 11.85 -19.40
CA VAL A 619 20.48 10.98 -19.00
C VAL A 619 19.71 10.49 -20.23
N ARG A 620 19.53 11.33 -21.25
CA ARG A 620 18.91 10.96 -22.53
C ARG A 620 19.60 9.81 -23.27
N GLU A 621 20.89 9.53 -23.00
CA GLU A 621 21.63 8.42 -23.62
C GLU A 621 21.47 7.12 -22.83
N VAL A 622 21.37 7.24 -21.50
CA VAL A 622 21.14 6.12 -20.60
C VAL A 622 19.70 5.63 -20.72
N LEU A 623 18.76 6.57 -20.73
CA LEU A 623 17.32 6.32 -20.81
C LEU A 623 16.77 6.63 -22.22
N ASP A 624 17.42 6.17 -23.29
CA ASP A 624 16.99 6.46 -24.66
C ASP A 624 15.92 5.47 -25.18
N LEU A 625 15.90 4.25 -24.67
CA LEU A 625 15.00 3.19 -25.10
C LEU A 625 13.97 2.77 -24.04
N LEU A 626 14.31 2.93 -22.78
CA LEU A 626 13.44 2.61 -21.66
C LEU A 626 13.47 3.73 -20.62
N PRO A 627 12.37 3.95 -19.86
CA PRO A 627 12.29 4.99 -18.83
C PRO A 627 13.03 4.62 -17.55
N THR A 628 13.68 3.46 -17.53
CA THR A 628 14.47 2.95 -16.40
C THR A 628 15.69 2.22 -16.90
N ALA A 629 16.78 2.24 -16.11
CA ALA A 629 18.02 1.52 -16.41
C ALA A 629 18.54 0.79 -15.17
N LEU A 630 19.14 -0.37 -15.39
CA LEU A 630 19.82 -1.18 -14.39
C LEU A 630 21.29 -1.31 -14.75
N LEU A 631 22.09 -0.38 -14.23
CA LEU A 631 23.52 -0.34 -14.50
C LEU A 631 24.29 -1.22 -13.52
N VAL A 632 25.14 -2.07 -14.02
CA VAL A 632 26.03 -2.95 -13.23
C VAL A 632 27.47 -2.64 -13.59
N ALA A 633 28.33 -2.48 -12.60
CA ALA A 633 29.75 -2.23 -12.80
C ALA A 633 30.44 -3.45 -13.40
N ASP A 634 31.37 -3.26 -14.35
CA ASP A 634 32.03 -4.36 -15.07
C ASP A 634 32.91 -5.26 -14.18
N HIS A 635 33.26 -4.81 -12.96
CA HIS A 635 33.96 -5.65 -11.99
C HIS A 635 33.05 -6.67 -11.28
N VAL A 636 31.74 -6.50 -11.40
CA VAL A 636 30.73 -7.45 -10.90
C VAL A 636 30.55 -8.53 -11.97
N GLU A 637 31.09 -9.72 -11.74
CA GLU A 637 30.90 -10.85 -12.65
C GLU A 637 29.44 -11.28 -12.65
N VAL A 638 28.77 -11.28 -13.80
CA VAL A 638 27.35 -11.58 -13.96
C VAL A 638 27.13 -12.80 -14.86
#